data_62c1dfc40373d19c1d3ba051570634b0
#
_entry.id   62c1dfc40373d19c1d3ba051570634b0
#
_cell.length_a   1.000
_cell.length_b   1.000
_cell.length_c   1.000
_cell.angle_alpha   90.00
_cell.angle_beta   90.00
_cell.angle_gamma   90.00
#
_symmetry.space_group_name_H-M   'P 1'
#
loop_
_entity.id
_entity.type
_entity.pdbx_description
1 polymer ?
#
loop_
_entity_poly.entity_id
_entity_poly.type
_entity_poly.pdbx_seq_one_letter_code
_entity_poly.pdbx_strand_id
1 'polypeptide(L)'
;MANSSPMKQPRRFRRNTLWLALMAAPLAHAQPVSLDPIQVTADREVDADTVVDAETIERFQADDLEDVFAGQPDVSVGGANSIAQKVYVRGFEDPLLNVSVDGATQAGALFHHSGRLSVEPELLKQVEVNAGAGRATDGAGALGGSIRFVTKDPDDLLRPGESAGALVKLGSFSNTDGYKASGTAFGRLSDNWSTLVSVSQSDHEPFKDGSGDRIAGSDARQQLGFAKLVGQLPADQTIKLSHEVRTDEGERPQRPQWVVSGFNRLYELDGRRDTTTLNYGYAPAGNALVDLEATVYHTESDIEQNVEDRWGRYFGFSRNIGGDLRNTSRFGEHSLTYGVDYREDKVNAGYQEDKRAEQQTGEVLGVYLQGDLWLTSRLXFSAGARYDDYRLKDNDDQRFSEDEVSPNANLAWEVVDGLTLKAGYAEAFRGPTTQDSFKLEGSENDPDLEGEKARNTEVGFDYRYETFRLSAEVYRSEIKDAIADPLLPFRESIYKNIGDLESDGYLISAGYQWQALSAGLSFHSNDAEVDGQPLTVYEHNLLGNTMGDTWIADLAYRWDRNLEFGWQGRFVEGIDNLDTSVGTIDKPGYGVHDLFLHWLPTGNEDLRLSLTIKNVGDKQYLAHASNADYQHIEDYEGIVGMPEPGRDIRVGLAMRF
;
A
#
# COMPACT_ATOMS: atom_id res chain seq x y z
N MET A 1 33.10 -20.97 32.28
CA MET A 1 32.61 -21.96 31.29
C MET A 1 32.07 -21.15 30.13
N ALA A 2 32.76 -21.23 29.00
CA ALA A 2 32.44 -20.38 27.85
C ALA A 2 31.25 -20.97 27.08
N ASN A 3 30.18 -20.22 26.97
CA ASN A 3 29.04 -20.57 26.12
C ASN A 3 29.44 -20.25 24.67
N SER A 4 29.58 -21.27 23.86
CA SER A 4 29.82 -21.12 22.45
C SER A 4 28.45 -21.17 21.74
N SER A 5 28.01 -20.05 21.22
CA SER A 5 26.84 -19.99 20.34
C SER A 5 27.11 -20.79 19.05
N PRO A 6 26.16 -21.56 18.54
CA PRO A 6 26.40 -22.30 17.30
C PRO A 6 26.41 -21.34 16.10
N MET A 7 27.45 -21.43 15.28
CA MET A 7 27.53 -20.74 13.99
C MET A 7 26.43 -21.26 13.05
N LYS A 8 25.60 -20.36 12.56
CA LYS A 8 24.62 -20.68 11.51
C LYS A 8 25.36 -21.23 10.29
N GLN A 9 24.96 -22.39 9.81
CA GLN A 9 25.52 -22.96 8.57
C GLN A 9 24.88 -22.24 7.37
N PRO A 10 25.67 -21.91 6.33
CA PRO A 10 25.13 -21.29 5.14
C PRO A 10 24.17 -22.25 4.41
N ARG A 11 22.99 -21.75 4.07
CA ARG A 11 21.98 -22.49 3.29
C ARG A 11 22.60 -22.97 1.98
N ARG A 12 22.45 -24.26 1.69
CA ARG A 12 22.93 -24.86 0.44
C ARG A 12 21.96 -24.55 -0.71
N PHE A 13 22.44 -23.78 -1.67
CA PHE A 13 21.74 -23.57 -2.95
C PHE A 13 21.47 -24.91 -3.65
N ARG A 14 20.22 -25.27 -3.83
CA ARG A 14 19.85 -26.29 -4.81
C ARG A 14 19.74 -25.63 -6.18
N ARG A 15 20.67 -25.93 -7.06
CA ARG A 15 20.66 -25.48 -8.45
C ARG A 15 19.53 -26.21 -9.20
N ASN A 16 18.39 -25.54 -9.33
CA ASN A 16 17.42 -25.94 -10.34
C ASN A 16 17.74 -25.15 -11.62
N THR A 17 18.24 -25.86 -12.62
CA THR A 17 18.62 -25.26 -13.90
C THR A 17 17.34 -24.98 -14.69
N LEU A 18 16.95 -23.70 -14.75
CA LEU A 18 15.88 -23.26 -15.64
C LEU A 18 16.43 -23.17 -17.08
N TRP A 19 15.89 -23.99 -17.98
CA TRP A 19 16.17 -23.91 -19.42
C TRP A 19 15.20 -22.89 -20.04
N LEU A 20 15.71 -21.70 -20.40
CA LEU A 20 14.98 -20.75 -21.23
C LEU A 20 15.10 -21.20 -22.70
N ALA A 21 14.02 -21.73 -23.25
CA ALA A 21 13.94 -22.00 -24.69
C ALA A 21 13.47 -20.73 -25.40
N LEU A 22 14.39 -20.00 -26.00
CA LEU A 22 14.07 -18.88 -26.90
C LEU A 22 13.54 -19.46 -28.21
N MET A 23 12.26 -19.30 -28.45
CA MET A 23 11.67 -19.57 -29.77
C MET A 23 11.95 -18.37 -30.69
N ALA A 24 12.79 -18.56 -31.68
CA ALA A 24 13.05 -17.57 -32.73
C ALA A 24 11.91 -17.61 -33.76
N ALA A 25 10.99 -16.66 -33.70
CA ALA A 25 10.02 -16.41 -34.76
C ALA A 25 10.61 -15.43 -35.79
N PRO A 26 10.32 -15.55 -37.09
CA PRO A 26 10.85 -14.64 -38.09
C PRO A 26 10.26 -13.24 -37.90
N LEU A 27 11.13 -12.26 -37.72
CA LEU A 27 10.77 -10.86 -37.56
C LEU A 27 10.32 -10.26 -38.90
N ALA A 28 9.05 -9.95 -39.02
CA ALA A 28 8.56 -9.08 -40.08
C ALA A 28 9.07 -7.65 -39.81
N HIS A 29 9.63 -7.01 -40.84
CA HIS A 29 10.16 -5.65 -40.74
C HIS A 29 9.00 -4.67 -40.50
N ALA A 30 8.78 -4.27 -39.24
CA ALA A 30 7.94 -3.14 -38.92
C ALA A 30 8.80 -1.87 -39.04
N GLN A 31 8.30 -0.83 -39.67
CA GLN A 31 8.97 0.46 -39.71
C GLN A 31 9.07 1.05 -38.31
N PRO A 32 10.21 1.65 -37.95
CA PRO A 32 10.32 2.23 -36.61
C PRO A 32 9.34 3.38 -36.45
N VAL A 33 8.37 3.21 -35.57
CA VAL A 33 7.52 4.30 -35.12
C VAL A 33 8.38 5.06 -34.10
N SER A 34 8.76 6.29 -34.44
CA SER A 34 9.37 7.19 -33.49
C SER A 34 8.29 7.55 -32.46
N LEU A 35 8.35 6.92 -31.31
CA LEU A 35 7.52 7.32 -30.18
C LEU A 35 8.15 8.58 -29.61
N ASP A 36 7.33 9.60 -29.39
CA ASP A 36 7.76 10.71 -28.55
C ASP A 36 8.21 10.12 -27.21
N PRO A 37 9.37 10.57 -26.70
CA PRO A 37 9.79 10.10 -25.39
C PRO A 37 8.67 10.36 -24.40
N ILE A 38 8.38 9.39 -23.55
CA ILE A 38 7.47 9.58 -22.44
C ILE A 38 8.00 10.80 -21.67
N GLN A 39 7.36 11.94 -21.89
CA GLN A 39 7.61 13.08 -21.06
C GLN A 39 6.98 12.74 -19.71
N VAL A 40 7.81 12.19 -18.84
CA VAL A 40 7.55 12.38 -17.42
C VAL A 40 7.62 13.89 -17.26
N THR A 41 6.49 14.54 -17.26
CA THR A 41 6.41 15.93 -16.87
C THR A 41 6.93 15.97 -15.43
N ALA A 42 8.14 16.46 -15.31
CA ALA A 42 8.79 16.63 -14.02
C ALA A 42 8.17 17.86 -13.32
N ASP A 43 6.89 17.73 -13.00
CA ASP A 43 6.28 18.59 -12.01
C ASP A 43 6.44 17.88 -10.67
N ARG A 44 7.56 18.17 -10.04
CA ARG A 44 8.16 17.61 -8.84
C ARG A 44 8.84 16.25 -9.10
N GLU A 45 10.12 16.23 -8.83
CA GLU A 45 10.86 15.02 -8.55
C GLU A 45 10.10 14.27 -7.44
N VAL A 46 9.47 13.16 -7.78
CA VAL A 46 8.79 12.32 -6.80
C VAL A 46 9.91 11.65 -5.99
N ASP A 47 10.00 12.01 -4.73
CA ASP A 47 11.05 11.55 -3.82
C ASP A 47 10.57 10.27 -3.11
N ALA A 48 10.15 9.32 -3.90
CA ALA A 48 9.66 8.02 -3.42
C ALA A 48 10.54 6.89 -3.96
N ASP A 49 10.71 5.85 -3.15
CA ASP A 49 11.46 4.65 -3.53
C ASP A 49 10.79 3.93 -4.69
N THR A 50 9.46 3.87 -4.65
CA THR A 50 8.63 3.20 -5.64
C THR A 50 7.44 4.08 -6.00
N VAL A 51 7.16 4.18 -7.31
CA VAL A 51 5.94 4.86 -7.81
C VAL A 51 5.20 3.87 -8.72
N VAL A 52 3.93 3.61 -8.39
CA VAL A 52 3.02 2.85 -9.24
C VAL A 52 2.10 3.86 -9.93
N ASP A 53 2.25 4.05 -11.22
CA ASP A 53 1.50 5.06 -11.98
C ASP A 53 0.15 4.53 -12.49
N ALA A 54 -0.70 5.44 -12.97
CA ALA A 54 -2.04 5.10 -13.46
C ALA A 54 -1.98 4.10 -14.62
N GLU A 55 -0.98 4.20 -15.52
CA GLU A 55 -0.83 3.26 -16.64
C GLU A 55 -0.60 1.84 -16.12
N THR A 56 0.27 1.68 -15.12
CA THR A 56 0.54 0.38 -14.48
C THR A 56 -0.73 -0.17 -13.82
N ILE A 57 -1.46 0.68 -13.08
CA ILE A 57 -2.71 0.31 -12.41
C ILE A 57 -3.76 -0.17 -13.43
N GLU A 58 -3.92 0.56 -14.53
CA GLU A 58 -4.91 0.23 -15.56
C GLU A 58 -4.51 -0.98 -16.43
N ARG A 59 -3.21 -1.27 -16.53
CA ARG A 59 -2.69 -2.31 -17.43
C ARG A 59 -3.32 -3.69 -17.21
N PHE A 60 -3.49 -4.07 -15.95
CA PHE A 60 -4.10 -5.36 -15.59
C PHE A 60 -5.53 -5.21 -15.08
N GLN A 61 -6.16 -4.04 -15.32
CA GLN A 61 -7.51 -3.73 -14.85
C GLN A 61 -7.62 -3.96 -13.33
N ALA A 62 -6.75 -3.28 -12.57
CA ALA A 62 -6.68 -3.42 -11.13
C ALA A 62 -8.05 -3.16 -10.48
N ASP A 63 -8.48 -4.07 -9.61
CA ASP A 63 -9.76 -4.00 -8.92
C ASP A 63 -9.59 -3.81 -7.41
N ASP A 64 -8.40 -4.12 -6.88
CA ASP A 64 -8.11 -4.05 -5.47
C ASP A 64 -6.63 -3.73 -5.20
N LEU A 65 -6.22 -3.73 -3.93
CA LEU A 65 -4.85 -3.39 -3.53
C LEU A 65 -3.83 -4.45 -3.98
N GLU A 66 -4.20 -5.72 -4.02
CA GLU A 66 -3.30 -6.77 -4.50
C GLU A 66 -2.93 -6.51 -5.96
N ASP A 67 -3.93 -6.17 -6.78
CA ASP A 67 -3.69 -5.83 -8.18
C ASP A 67 -2.79 -4.59 -8.32
N VAL A 68 -3.00 -3.55 -7.49
CA VAL A 68 -2.22 -2.31 -7.52
C VAL A 68 -0.73 -2.60 -7.27
N PHE A 69 -0.44 -3.48 -6.30
CA PHE A 69 0.95 -3.77 -5.90
C PHE A 69 1.53 -5.04 -6.54
N ALA A 70 0.81 -5.70 -7.45
CA ALA A 70 1.23 -6.98 -8.04
C ALA A 70 2.62 -6.93 -8.70
N GLY A 71 3.04 -5.77 -9.21
CA GLY A 71 4.34 -5.57 -9.84
C GLY A 71 5.48 -5.17 -8.89
N GLN A 72 5.24 -5.14 -7.57
CA GLN A 72 6.23 -4.68 -6.59
C GLN A 72 6.73 -5.88 -5.77
N PRO A 73 8.02 -6.25 -5.87
CA PRO A 73 8.50 -7.46 -5.19
C PRO A 73 8.63 -7.29 -3.68
N ASP A 74 8.84 -6.06 -3.19
CA ASP A 74 8.99 -5.75 -1.76
C ASP A 74 7.69 -5.28 -1.10
N VAL A 75 6.58 -5.28 -1.86
CA VAL A 75 5.24 -5.01 -1.33
C VAL A 75 4.38 -6.26 -1.56
N SER A 76 3.73 -6.73 -0.52
CA SER A 76 2.80 -7.88 -0.59
C SER A 76 1.46 -7.49 -0.02
N VAL A 77 0.39 -8.05 -0.56
CA VAL A 77 -0.96 -7.83 -0.05
C VAL A 77 -1.54 -9.19 0.32
N GLY A 78 -2.02 -9.32 1.54
CA GLY A 78 -2.65 -10.54 2.01
C GLY A 78 -4.12 -10.32 2.29
N GLY A 79 -4.89 -11.39 2.30
CA GLY A 79 -6.34 -11.37 2.47
C GLY A 79 -7.03 -11.33 1.11
N ALA A 80 -7.39 -12.49 0.60
CA ALA A 80 -8.03 -12.63 -0.72
C ALA A 80 -9.45 -12.02 -0.78
N ASN A 81 -10.05 -11.75 0.37
CA ASN A 81 -11.36 -11.14 0.54
C ASN A 81 -11.19 -9.61 0.62
N SER A 82 -12.00 -8.84 -0.09
CA SER A 82 -11.87 -7.38 -0.23
C SER A 82 -11.73 -6.64 1.11
N ILE A 83 -12.51 -7.02 2.14
CA ILE A 83 -12.49 -6.35 3.44
C ILE A 83 -11.30 -6.80 4.31
N ALA A 84 -10.58 -7.86 3.91
CA ALA A 84 -9.47 -8.42 4.68
C ALA A 84 -8.09 -8.02 4.16
N GLN A 85 -7.99 -7.26 3.07
CA GLN A 85 -6.71 -6.94 2.44
C GLN A 85 -5.82 -6.08 3.34
N LYS A 86 -4.60 -6.56 3.59
CA LYS A 86 -3.56 -5.90 4.38
C LYS A 86 -2.31 -5.74 3.53
N VAL A 87 -1.68 -4.56 3.60
CA VAL A 87 -0.48 -4.28 2.82
C VAL A 87 0.75 -4.46 3.71
N TYR A 88 1.75 -5.14 3.19
CA TYR A 88 3.04 -5.38 3.85
C TYR A 88 4.15 -4.77 3.00
N VAL A 89 4.94 -3.88 3.59
CA VAL A 89 6.13 -3.32 2.94
C VAL A 89 7.36 -3.89 3.65
N ARG A 90 8.16 -4.65 2.93
CA ARG A 90 9.36 -5.32 3.48
C ARG A 90 9.03 -6.13 4.76
N GLY A 91 7.87 -6.80 4.76
CA GLY A 91 7.41 -7.63 5.88
C GLY A 91 6.64 -6.90 6.97
N PHE A 92 6.70 -5.56 7.04
CA PHE A 92 5.97 -4.77 8.03
C PHE A 92 4.56 -4.43 7.54
N GLU A 93 3.55 -4.62 8.40
CA GLU A 93 2.14 -4.39 8.08
C GLU A 93 1.83 -2.89 8.08
N ASP A 94 0.87 -2.48 7.25
CA ASP A 94 0.55 -1.06 7.02
C ASP A 94 0.22 -0.23 8.28
N PRO A 95 -0.23 -0.77 9.42
CA PRO A 95 -0.35 0.05 10.64
C PRO A 95 0.98 0.61 11.16
N LEU A 96 2.12 0.04 10.76
CA LEU A 96 3.43 0.59 11.08
C LEU A 96 3.88 1.68 10.10
N LEU A 97 3.08 1.95 9.07
CA LEU A 97 3.38 2.94 8.03
C LEU A 97 2.45 4.15 8.15
N ASN A 98 2.92 5.32 7.71
CA ASN A 98 2.03 6.46 7.52
C ASN A 98 1.37 6.34 6.15
N VAL A 99 0.05 6.12 6.14
CA VAL A 99 -0.71 5.95 4.89
C VAL A 99 -1.66 7.12 4.70
N SER A 100 -1.64 7.73 3.51
CA SER A 100 -2.49 8.87 3.21
C SER A 100 -3.11 8.80 1.81
N VAL A 101 -4.25 9.46 1.64
CA VAL A 101 -4.90 9.72 0.34
C VAL A 101 -4.99 11.23 0.17
N ASP A 102 -4.34 11.78 -0.84
CA ASP A 102 -4.24 13.23 -1.08
C ASP A 102 -3.79 14.02 0.17
N GLY A 103 -2.93 13.41 0.99
CA GLY A 103 -2.43 14.01 2.24
C GLY A 103 -3.31 13.77 3.47
N ALA A 104 -4.49 13.17 3.31
CA ALA A 104 -5.34 12.79 4.44
C ALA A 104 -4.87 11.47 5.01
N THR A 105 -4.31 11.48 6.22
CA THR A 105 -3.89 10.25 6.90
C THR A 105 -5.11 9.34 7.09
N GLN A 106 -4.94 8.07 6.75
CA GLN A 106 -6.03 7.10 6.79
C GLN A 106 -6.27 6.60 8.22
N ALA A 107 -7.53 6.40 8.54
CA ALA A 107 -7.95 5.98 9.87
C ALA A 107 -7.29 4.65 10.29
N GLY A 108 -7.13 4.46 11.57
CA GLY A 108 -6.51 3.27 12.14
C GLY A 108 -7.33 2.00 11.95
N ALA A 109 -6.79 0.88 12.40
CA ALA A 109 -7.43 -0.41 12.25
C ALA A 109 -8.76 -0.47 13.04
N LEU A 110 -9.76 -1.05 12.41
CA LEU A 110 -11.07 -1.30 13.05
C LEU A 110 -11.11 -2.68 13.67
N PHE A 111 -10.54 -3.65 13.00
CA PHE A 111 -10.55 -5.05 13.42
C PHE A 111 -9.23 -5.68 12.93
N HIS A 112 -8.49 -6.27 13.85
CA HIS A 112 -7.19 -6.88 13.53
C HIS A 112 -7.27 -8.05 12.54
N HIS A 113 -8.47 -8.53 12.20
CA HIS A 113 -8.69 -9.55 11.17
C HIS A 113 -9.20 -8.93 9.84
N SER A 114 -9.32 -7.60 9.74
CA SER A 114 -9.69 -6.92 8.50
C SER A 114 -8.58 -5.96 8.08
N GLY A 115 -8.59 -5.59 6.81
CA GLY A 115 -7.73 -4.51 6.31
C GLY A 115 -8.26 -3.15 6.75
N ARG A 116 -7.38 -2.17 6.90
CA ARG A 116 -7.81 -0.81 7.22
C ARG A 116 -7.87 0.10 5.99
N LEU A 117 -7.28 -0.34 4.88
CA LEU A 117 -7.24 0.45 3.65
C LEU A 117 -8.32 -0.01 2.69
N SER A 118 -9.06 0.93 2.15
CA SER A 118 -10.08 0.66 1.13
C SER A 118 -9.97 1.78 0.10
N VAL A 119 -9.28 1.52 -1.00
CA VAL A 119 -8.97 2.51 -2.03
C VAL A 119 -9.49 2.02 -3.37
N GLU A 120 -10.06 2.92 -4.18
CA GLU A 120 -10.54 2.59 -5.52
C GLU A 120 -9.42 2.82 -6.55
N PRO A 121 -8.89 1.76 -7.16
CA PRO A 121 -7.79 1.92 -8.11
C PRO A 121 -8.08 2.87 -9.28
N GLU A 122 -9.32 2.92 -9.77
CA GLU A 122 -9.69 3.79 -10.90
C GLU A 122 -9.48 5.27 -10.62
N LEU A 123 -9.58 5.70 -9.35
CA LEU A 123 -9.39 7.09 -8.98
C LEU A 123 -7.93 7.50 -8.93
N LEU A 124 -7.01 6.52 -8.88
CA LEU A 124 -5.60 6.80 -8.60
C LEU A 124 -4.86 7.35 -9.82
N LYS A 125 -4.13 8.42 -9.62
CA LYS A 125 -3.12 8.94 -10.53
C LYS A 125 -1.80 8.22 -10.32
N GLN A 126 -1.45 7.97 -9.05
CA GLN A 126 -0.25 7.22 -8.68
C GLN A 126 -0.31 6.78 -7.22
N VAL A 127 0.53 5.80 -6.89
CA VAL A 127 0.80 5.40 -5.51
C VAL A 127 2.31 5.51 -5.30
N GLU A 128 2.71 6.18 -4.22
CA GLU A 128 4.11 6.35 -3.83
C GLU A 128 4.38 5.52 -2.57
N VAL A 129 5.45 4.75 -2.59
CA VAL A 129 5.86 3.94 -1.43
C VAL A 129 7.29 4.32 -1.04
N ASN A 130 7.49 4.69 0.21
CA ASN A 130 8.80 4.83 0.83
C ASN A 130 8.91 3.72 1.88
N ALA A 131 9.91 2.88 1.76
CA ALA A 131 10.09 1.74 2.65
C ALA A 131 11.12 2.06 3.73
N GLY A 132 10.79 1.71 4.97
CA GLY A 132 11.62 2.04 6.14
C GLY A 132 11.43 3.48 6.60
N ALA A 133 11.92 3.80 7.80
CA ALA A 133 11.90 5.18 8.28
C ALA A 133 12.66 6.08 7.29
N GLY A 134 12.13 7.24 6.98
CA GLY A 134 12.61 8.07 5.88
C GLY A 134 12.75 9.55 6.23
N ARG A 135 12.19 10.41 5.37
CA ARG A 135 12.33 11.87 5.49
C ARG A 135 11.45 12.42 6.62
N ALA A 136 11.85 13.55 7.16
CA ALA A 136 11.06 14.26 8.19
C ALA A 136 9.65 14.64 7.69
N THR A 137 9.47 14.73 6.38
CA THR A 137 8.20 15.05 5.70
C THR A 137 7.27 13.85 5.54
N ASP A 138 7.69 12.63 5.89
CA ASP A 138 6.85 11.41 5.71
C ASP A 138 5.71 11.33 6.73
N GLY A 139 5.72 12.21 7.74
CA GLY A 139 4.66 12.31 8.73
C GLY A 139 4.93 11.52 9.99
N ALA A 140 4.11 11.78 11.00
CA ALA A 140 4.26 11.15 12.32
C ALA A 140 3.97 9.65 12.26
N GLY A 141 4.79 8.85 12.95
CA GLY A 141 4.56 7.40 13.09
C GLY A 141 4.93 6.57 11.88
N ALA A 142 5.77 7.07 10.96
CA ALA A 142 6.21 6.36 9.77
C ALA A 142 7.34 5.38 10.12
N LEU A 143 7.07 4.40 11.00
CA LEU A 143 8.08 3.45 11.50
C LEU A 143 8.60 2.54 10.39
N GLY A 144 7.68 1.97 9.61
CA GLY A 144 8.02 1.08 8.48
C GLY A 144 7.99 1.80 7.13
N GLY A 145 7.77 3.12 7.13
CA GLY A 145 7.73 3.92 5.91
C GLY A 145 6.41 4.64 5.68
N SER A 146 6.14 4.94 4.41
CA SER A 146 4.89 5.63 4.05
C SER A 146 4.31 5.12 2.74
N ILE A 147 2.99 5.19 2.60
CA ILE A 147 2.27 4.95 1.35
C ILE A 147 1.39 6.16 1.08
N ARG A 148 1.55 6.78 -0.08
CA ARG A 148 0.75 7.95 -0.49
C ARG A 148 -0.05 7.59 -1.74
N PHE A 149 -1.36 7.56 -1.61
CA PHE A 149 -2.28 7.42 -2.73
C PHE A 149 -2.62 8.83 -3.22
N VAL A 150 -2.44 9.07 -4.51
CA VAL A 150 -2.74 10.37 -5.14
C VAL A 150 -3.89 10.17 -6.12
N THR A 151 -5.00 10.88 -5.93
CA THR A 151 -6.15 10.76 -6.82
C THR A 151 -6.03 11.71 -8.02
N LYS A 152 -6.70 11.33 -9.11
CA LYS A 152 -6.75 12.14 -10.33
C LYS A 152 -7.40 13.50 -10.06
N ASP A 153 -6.87 14.53 -10.72
CA ASP A 153 -7.49 15.86 -10.79
C ASP A 153 -8.28 15.95 -12.10
N PRO A 154 -9.22 16.91 -12.23
CA PRO A 154 -9.96 17.09 -13.50
C PRO A 154 -9.04 17.28 -14.71
N ASP A 155 -7.93 18.00 -14.54
CA ASP A 155 -6.98 18.26 -15.64
C ASP A 155 -6.20 17.01 -16.07
N ASP A 156 -6.12 15.97 -15.24
CA ASP A 156 -5.52 14.68 -15.63
C ASP A 156 -6.37 13.95 -16.66
N LEU A 157 -7.66 14.30 -16.74
CA LEU A 157 -8.63 13.67 -17.66
C LEU A 157 -8.98 14.56 -18.86
N LEU A 158 -8.81 15.88 -18.76
CA LEU A 158 -9.12 16.83 -19.85
C LEU A 158 -8.01 16.82 -20.90
N ARG A 159 -8.39 16.68 -22.15
CA ARG A 159 -7.47 16.82 -23.30
C ARG A 159 -7.20 18.28 -23.60
N PRO A 160 -6.09 18.62 -24.28
CA PRO A 160 -5.82 20.00 -24.67
C PRO A 160 -6.98 20.62 -25.47
N GLY A 161 -7.49 21.76 -25.00
CA GLY A 161 -8.60 22.48 -25.63
C GLY A 161 -10.00 21.98 -25.25
N GLU A 162 -10.09 20.93 -24.45
CA GLU A 162 -11.36 20.36 -24.00
C GLU A 162 -11.85 21.08 -22.75
N SER A 163 -13.14 21.39 -22.69
CA SER A 163 -13.72 22.05 -21.51
C SER A 163 -14.47 21.09 -20.60
N ALA A 164 -14.91 19.94 -21.09
CA ALA A 164 -15.61 18.93 -20.30
C ALA A 164 -15.56 17.59 -21.02
N GLY A 165 -15.70 16.52 -20.26
CA GLY A 165 -15.80 15.17 -20.80
C GLY A 165 -16.45 14.22 -19.79
N ALA A 166 -16.71 13.02 -20.24
CA ALA A 166 -17.21 11.94 -19.40
C ALA A 166 -16.54 10.62 -19.80
N LEU A 167 -16.35 9.75 -18.82
CA LEU A 167 -15.75 8.44 -19.01
C LEU A 167 -16.69 7.41 -18.39
N VAL A 168 -17.07 6.38 -19.17
CA VAL A 168 -17.85 5.25 -18.68
C VAL A 168 -16.98 4.00 -18.83
N LYS A 169 -16.85 3.24 -17.76
CA LYS A 169 -16.11 1.96 -17.78
C LYS A 169 -17.03 0.83 -17.34
N LEU A 170 -16.93 -0.29 -18.03
CA LEU A 170 -17.63 -1.53 -17.69
C LEU A 170 -16.61 -2.66 -17.68
N GLY A 171 -16.62 -3.45 -16.62
CA GLY A 171 -15.76 -4.62 -16.46
C GLY A 171 -16.56 -5.86 -16.11
N SER A 172 -16.12 -7.00 -16.61
CA SER A 172 -16.69 -8.31 -16.30
C SER A 172 -15.57 -9.21 -15.81
N PHE A 173 -15.82 -10.01 -14.78
CA PHE A 173 -14.87 -10.88 -14.09
C PHE A 173 -15.38 -12.32 -14.10
N SER A 174 -14.68 -13.20 -14.79
CA SER A 174 -15.16 -14.58 -14.99
C SER A 174 -15.05 -15.45 -13.74
N ASN A 175 -14.08 -15.16 -12.87
CA ASN A 175 -13.84 -15.97 -11.68
C ASN A 175 -14.96 -15.81 -10.65
N THR A 176 -15.42 -14.58 -10.46
CA THR A 176 -16.45 -14.22 -9.48
C THR A 176 -17.86 -14.14 -10.10
N ASP A 177 -18.00 -14.42 -11.41
CA ASP A 177 -19.24 -14.15 -12.15
C ASP A 177 -19.70 -12.68 -11.92
N GLY A 178 -18.72 -11.78 -11.74
CA GLY A 178 -18.92 -10.41 -11.26
C GLY A 178 -18.83 -9.34 -12.34
N TYR A 179 -19.17 -8.12 -11.92
CA TYR A 179 -19.04 -6.95 -12.80
C TYR A 179 -18.62 -5.71 -12.00
N LYS A 180 -18.07 -4.74 -12.72
CA LYS A 180 -17.80 -3.40 -12.21
C LYS A 180 -18.27 -2.38 -13.25
N ALA A 181 -18.99 -1.35 -12.81
CA ALA A 181 -19.44 -0.26 -13.67
C ALA A 181 -19.07 1.06 -13.01
N SER A 182 -18.50 1.99 -13.77
CA SER A 182 -18.18 3.30 -13.27
C SER A 182 -18.52 4.39 -14.28
N GLY A 183 -18.81 5.58 -13.77
CA GLY A 183 -19.01 6.77 -14.58
C GLY A 183 -18.31 7.95 -13.92
N THR A 184 -17.51 8.67 -14.71
CA THR A 184 -16.78 9.85 -14.25
C THR A 184 -17.08 11.01 -15.18
N ALA A 185 -17.56 12.13 -14.64
CA ALA A 185 -17.75 13.39 -15.35
C ALA A 185 -16.72 14.39 -14.85
N PHE A 186 -16.14 15.15 -15.75
CA PHE A 186 -15.09 16.10 -15.41
C PHE A 186 -15.16 17.31 -16.33
N GLY A 187 -14.73 18.47 -15.84
CA GLY A 187 -14.77 19.65 -16.68
C GLY A 187 -14.44 20.94 -15.96
N ARG A 188 -14.29 21.99 -16.76
CA ARG A 188 -14.06 23.37 -16.30
C ARG A 188 -15.42 24.03 -16.05
N LEU A 189 -15.62 24.49 -14.83
CA LEU A 189 -16.81 25.27 -14.45
C LEU A 189 -16.63 26.74 -14.82
N SER A 190 -15.39 27.19 -14.90
CA SER A 190 -14.98 28.53 -15.33
C SER A 190 -13.49 28.49 -15.69
N ASP A 191 -12.92 29.63 -16.04
CA ASP A 191 -11.47 29.72 -16.32
C ASP A 191 -10.59 29.30 -15.16
N ASN A 192 -11.10 29.43 -13.93
CA ASN A 192 -10.34 29.20 -12.71
C ASN A 192 -10.79 27.96 -11.92
N TRP A 193 -11.90 27.32 -12.29
CA TRP A 193 -12.45 26.21 -11.51
C TRP A 193 -12.73 25.01 -12.38
N SER A 194 -12.32 23.85 -11.91
CA SER A 194 -12.61 22.56 -12.57
C SER A 194 -13.14 21.57 -11.55
N THR A 195 -13.86 20.56 -12.01
CA THR A 195 -14.46 19.56 -11.14
C THR A 195 -14.41 18.17 -11.77
N LEU A 196 -14.38 17.17 -10.90
CA LEU A 196 -14.47 15.76 -11.25
C LEU A 196 -15.47 15.11 -10.29
N VAL A 197 -16.41 14.32 -10.83
CA VAL A 197 -17.34 13.51 -10.04
C VAL A 197 -17.31 12.10 -10.59
N SER A 198 -17.12 11.12 -9.73
CA SER A 198 -17.05 9.71 -10.11
C SER A 198 -17.97 8.87 -9.22
N VAL A 199 -18.65 7.91 -9.82
CA VAL A 199 -19.41 6.89 -9.10
C VAL A 199 -19.03 5.53 -9.65
N SER A 200 -18.94 4.53 -8.78
CA SER A 200 -18.72 3.16 -9.23
C SER A 200 -19.49 2.17 -8.37
N GLN A 201 -19.76 1.03 -8.95
CA GLN A 201 -20.36 -0.12 -8.26
C GLN A 201 -19.73 -1.39 -8.81
N SER A 202 -19.38 -2.30 -7.91
CA SER A 202 -19.00 -3.66 -8.28
C SER A 202 -19.82 -4.65 -7.46
N ASP A 203 -20.00 -5.84 -8.03
CA ASP A 203 -20.71 -6.93 -7.38
C ASP A 203 -19.99 -8.22 -7.77
N HIS A 204 -19.49 -8.95 -6.79
CA HIS A 204 -18.70 -10.16 -6.97
C HIS A 204 -19.29 -11.31 -6.14
N GLU A 205 -19.65 -12.40 -6.80
CA GLU A 205 -19.98 -13.66 -6.12
C GLU A 205 -18.72 -14.26 -5.51
N PRO A 206 -18.84 -15.20 -4.56
CA PRO A 206 -17.64 -15.85 -3.99
C PRO A 206 -16.72 -16.37 -5.10
N PHE A 207 -15.44 -16.04 -5.02
CA PHE A 207 -14.47 -16.42 -6.03
C PHE A 207 -14.20 -17.95 -6.00
N LYS A 208 -13.71 -18.45 -7.14
CA LYS A 208 -13.23 -19.82 -7.26
C LYS A 208 -11.71 -19.84 -7.13
N ASP A 209 -11.18 -20.71 -6.29
CA ASP A 209 -9.74 -20.89 -6.17
C ASP A 209 -9.17 -21.69 -7.35
N GLY A 210 -7.87 -21.98 -7.37
CA GLY A 210 -7.21 -22.69 -8.46
C GLY A 210 -7.62 -24.15 -8.62
N SER A 211 -8.32 -24.74 -7.62
CA SER A 211 -8.91 -26.07 -7.76
C SER A 211 -10.34 -26.04 -8.32
N GLY A 212 -10.91 -24.83 -8.44
CA GLY A 212 -12.27 -24.61 -8.91
C GLY A 212 -13.32 -24.58 -7.80
N ASP A 213 -12.91 -24.64 -6.54
CA ASP A 213 -13.82 -24.60 -5.40
C ASP A 213 -14.21 -23.16 -5.08
N ARG A 214 -15.50 -22.89 -4.87
CA ARG A 214 -15.98 -21.59 -4.44
C ARG A 214 -15.65 -21.37 -2.96
N ILE A 215 -15.02 -20.25 -2.67
CA ILE A 215 -14.57 -19.91 -1.31
C ILE A 215 -15.67 -19.12 -0.62
N ALA A 216 -16.35 -19.76 0.32
CA ALA A 216 -17.46 -19.15 1.06
C ALA A 216 -16.98 -17.93 1.84
N GLY A 217 -17.77 -16.84 1.80
CA GLY A 217 -17.46 -15.61 2.52
C GLY A 217 -16.49 -14.70 1.80
N SER A 218 -16.31 -14.88 0.49
CA SER A 218 -15.46 -14.02 -0.33
C SER A 218 -16.25 -13.13 -1.31
N ASP A 219 -17.58 -13.11 -1.20
CA ASP A 219 -18.40 -12.20 -1.99
C ASP A 219 -18.18 -10.75 -1.55
N ALA A 220 -18.44 -9.81 -2.47
CA ALA A 220 -18.28 -8.39 -2.18
C ALA A 220 -19.23 -7.55 -3.04
N ARG A 221 -19.93 -6.61 -2.40
CA ARG A 221 -20.65 -5.55 -3.09
C ARG A 221 -20.04 -4.23 -2.63
N GLN A 222 -19.44 -3.51 -3.57
CA GLN A 222 -18.77 -2.26 -3.27
C GLN A 222 -19.41 -1.11 -4.03
N GLN A 223 -19.51 0.04 -3.38
CA GLN A 223 -19.99 1.27 -4.00
C GLN A 223 -19.06 2.42 -3.64
N LEU A 224 -18.88 3.34 -4.59
CA LEU A 224 -18.05 4.51 -4.42
C LEU A 224 -18.76 5.75 -4.95
N GLY A 225 -18.68 6.82 -4.18
CA GLY A 225 -18.95 8.18 -4.64
C GLY A 225 -17.75 9.05 -4.36
N PHE A 226 -17.29 9.80 -5.36
CA PHE A 226 -16.13 10.68 -5.24
C PHE A 226 -16.42 11.99 -5.95
N ALA A 227 -16.04 13.12 -5.33
CA ALA A 227 -16.11 14.43 -5.96
C ALA A 227 -14.85 15.22 -5.61
N LYS A 228 -14.31 15.94 -6.59
CA LYS A 228 -13.17 16.84 -6.39
C LYS A 228 -13.42 18.16 -7.11
N LEU A 229 -13.17 19.28 -6.42
CA LEU A 229 -13.23 20.64 -6.96
C LEU A 229 -11.84 21.24 -6.86
N VAL A 230 -11.33 21.78 -7.98
CA VAL A 230 -10.01 22.40 -8.05
C VAL A 230 -10.15 23.84 -8.50
N GLY A 231 -9.57 24.76 -7.73
CA GLY A 231 -9.53 26.18 -8.04
C GLY A 231 -8.11 26.68 -8.25
N GLN A 232 -7.88 27.35 -9.39
CA GLN A 232 -6.64 28.08 -9.67
C GLN A 232 -6.94 29.56 -9.44
N LEU A 233 -6.52 30.07 -8.28
CA LEU A 233 -6.85 31.43 -7.85
C LEU A 233 -5.73 32.42 -8.26
N PRO A 234 -6.02 33.75 -8.28
CA PRO A 234 -4.99 34.73 -8.60
C PRO A 234 -3.77 34.64 -7.69
N ALA A 235 -2.62 35.09 -8.17
CA ALA A 235 -1.34 35.13 -7.46
C ALA A 235 -0.80 33.71 -7.13
N ASP A 236 -0.96 32.77 -8.05
CA ASP A 236 -0.38 31.43 -8.00
C ASP A 236 -0.87 30.62 -6.78
N GLN A 237 -2.16 30.70 -6.50
CA GLN A 237 -2.80 29.94 -5.44
C GLN A 237 -3.62 28.80 -6.02
N THR A 238 -3.59 27.64 -5.38
CA THR A 238 -4.40 26.48 -5.75
C THR A 238 -5.19 26.02 -4.54
N ILE A 239 -6.44 25.66 -4.74
CA ILE A 239 -7.26 25.05 -3.70
C ILE A 239 -7.90 23.77 -4.28
N LYS A 240 -7.88 22.67 -3.50
CA LYS A 240 -8.54 21.41 -3.89
C LYS A 240 -9.40 20.95 -2.74
N LEU A 241 -10.65 20.67 -3.02
CA LEU A 241 -11.56 20.08 -2.04
C LEU A 241 -12.05 18.74 -2.61
N SER A 242 -11.86 17.67 -1.88
CA SER A 242 -12.35 16.36 -2.29
C SER A 242 -13.16 15.69 -1.19
N HIS A 243 -14.08 14.84 -1.60
CA HIS A 243 -14.89 14.01 -0.70
C HIS A 243 -15.09 12.64 -1.34
N GLU A 244 -14.81 11.59 -0.58
CA GLU A 244 -14.97 10.19 -1.00
C GLU A 244 -15.84 9.46 0.02
N VAL A 245 -16.76 8.65 -0.47
CA VAL A 245 -17.52 7.68 0.33
C VAL A 245 -17.39 6.32 -0.35
N ARG A 246 -16.98 5.31 0.39
CA ARG A 246 -16.86 3.93 -0.12
C ARG A 246 -17.50 2.97 0.85
N THR A 247 -18.29 2.00 0.34
CA THR A 247 -18.87 0.91 1.14
C THR A 247 -18.41 -0.44 0.59
N ASP A 248 -18.36 -1.42 1.48
CA ASP A 248 -18.06 -2.82 1.15
C ASP A 248 -18.98 -3.70 2.03
N GLU A 249 -19.92 -4.39 1.39
CA GLU A 249 -20.94 -5.19 2.06
C GLU A 249 -20.82 -6.65 1.63
N GLY A 250 -21.04 -7.58 2.55
CA GLY A 250 -21.04 -8.99 2.20
C GLY A 250 -21.22 -9.94 3.40
N GLU A 251 -21.41 -11.21 3.07
CA GLU A 251 -21.45 -12.27 4.07
C GLU A 251 -20.03 -12.83 4.24
N ARG A 252 -19.43 -12.61 5.39
CA ARG A 252 -18.01 -12.90 5.64
C ARG A 252 -17.82 -13.82 6.85
N PRO A 253 -16.72 -14.60 6.89
CA PRO A 253 -16.35 -15.25 8.15
C PRO A 253 -16.20 -14.20 9.26
N GLN A 254 -16.47 -14.56 10.48
CA GLN A 254 -16.32 -13.67 11.64
C GLN A 254 -14.93 -13.00 11.65
N ARG A 255 -13.91 -13.75 11.24
CA ARG A 255 -12.54 -13.27 11.01
C ARG A 255 -12.28 -13.37 9.52
N PRO A 256 -12.48 -12.27 8.77
CA PRO A 256 -12.57 -12.36 7.29
C PRO A 256 -11.26 -12.75 6.59
N GLN A 257 -10.13 -12.69 7.25
CA GLN A 257 -8.86 -13.12 6.65
C GLN A 257 -8.69 -14.66 6.63
N TRP A 258 -9.54 -15.42 7.39
CA TRP A 258 -9.46 -16.87 7.48
C TRP A 258 -10.64 -17.55 6.80
N VAL A 259 -10.44 -18.80 6.38
CA VAL A 259 -11.53 -19.59 5.78
C VAL A 259 -12.65 -19.88 6.79
N VAL A 260 -13.83 -20.18 6.26
CA VAL A 260 -14.97 -20.61 7.08
C VAL A 260 -14.63 -21.93 7.78
N SER A 261 -14.96 -22.02 9.07
CA SER A 261 -14.72 -23.21 9.89
C SER A 261 -15.79 -23.30 10.99
N GLY A 262 -15.70 -24.33 11.84
CA GLY A 262 -16.65 -24.51 12.96
C GLY A 262 -16.68 -23.34 13.95
N PHE A 263 -15.55 -22.65 14.14
CA PHE A 263 -15.49 -21.49 15.01
C PHE A 263 -15.48 -20.15 14.24
N ASN A 264 -15.27 -20.17 12.92
CA ASN A 264 -15.19 -18.99 12.08
C ASN A 264 -16.35 -18.99 11.06
N ARG A 265 -17.56 -18.81 11.58
CA ARG A 265 -18.80 -18.89 10.80
C ARG A 265 -19.05 -17.61 10.01
N LEU A 266 -19.93 -17.70 9.02
CA LEU A 266 -20.35 -16.58 8.20
C LEU A 266 -21.34 -15.67 8.92
N TYR A 267 -21.15 -14.36 8.79
CA TYR A 267 -22.03 -13.31 9.31
C TYR A 267 -22.01 -12.12 8.36
N GLU A 268 -23.05 -11.30 8.41
CA GLU A 268 -23.02 -10.00 7.73
C GLU A 268 -21.88 -9.16 8.32
N LEU A 269 -21.04 -8.63 7.47
CA LEU A 269 -19.92 -7.77 7.86
C LEU A 269 -19.83 -6.64 6.80
N ASP A 270 -20.14 -5.44 7.22
CA ASP A 270 -20.22 -4.27 6.36
C ASP A 270 -19.20 -3.23 6.80
N GLY A 271 -18.50 -2.67 5.83
CA GLY A 271 -17.51 -1.62 6.05
C GLY A 271 -17.87 -0.34 5.27
N ARG A 272 -17.53 0.80 5.85
CA ARG A 272 -17.71 2.10 5.19
C ARG A 272 -16.51 2.99 5.52
N ARG A 273 -16.11 3.80 4.54
CA ARG A 273 -15.09 4.82 4.75
C ARG A 273 -15.51 6.12 4.08
N ASP A 274 -15.32 7.21 4.81
CA ASP A 274 -15.55 8.60 4.35
C ASP A 274 -14.25 9.37 4.52
N THR A 275 -13.81 10.08 3.48
CA THR A 275 -12.63 10.96 3.55
C THR A 275 -12.97 12.30 2.93
N THR A 276 -12.76 13.39 3.67
CA THR A 276 -12.85 14.76 3.16
C THR A 276 -11.50 15.43 3.31
N THR A 277 -10.98 16.01 2.23
CA THR A 277 -9.66 16.66 2.23
C THR A 277 -9.75 18.03 1.60
N LEU A 278 -9.12 19.02 2.24
CA LEU A 278 -8.92 20.36 1.69
C LEU A 278 -7.42 20.60 1.59
N ASN A 279 -6.92 20.81 0.38
CA ASN A 279 -5.52 21.16 0.13
C ASN A 279 -5.47 22.59 -0.40
N TYR A 280 -4.49 23.36 0.07
CA TYR A 280 -4.21 24.71 -0.38
C TYR A 280 -2.73 24.83 -0.72
N GLY A 281 -2.43 25.44 -1.84
CA GLY A 281 -1.07 25.73 -2.27
C GLY A 281 -0.91 27.21 -2.61
N TYR A 282 0.27 27.78 -2.28
CA TYR A 282 0.62 29.14 -2.65
C TYR A 282 2.10 29.18 -2.99
N ALA A 283 2.40 29.32 -4.28
CA ALA A 283 3.79 29.31 -4.78
C ALA A 283 4.01 30.45 -5.79
N PRO A 284 4.14 31.71 -5.27
CA PRO A 284 4.21 32.88 -6.15
C PRO A 284 5.47 32.86 -7.05
N ALA A 285 5.28 32.98 -8.36
CA ALA A 285 6.33 32.86 -9.37
C ALA A 285 7.54 33.78 -9.14
N GLY A 286 7.37 34.89 -8.45
CA GLY A 286 8.46 35.84 -8.17
C GLY A 286 9.20 35.63 -6.86
N ASN A 287 8.89 34.58 -6.10
CA ASN A 287 9.48 34.41 -4.76
C ASN A 287 9.76 32.93 -4.46
N ALA A 288 10.97 32.51 -4.74
CA ALA A 288 11.41 31.12 -4.53
C ALA A 288 11.47 30.71 -3.04
N LEU A 289 11.33 31.65 -2.11
CA LEU A 289 11.32 31.32 -0.68
C LEU A 289 9.95 30.88 -0.17
N VAL A 290 8.91 31.00 -1.01
CA VAL A 290 7.54 30.66 -0.64
C VAL A 290 6.99 29.59 -1.59
N ASP A 291 6.75 28.43 -1.07
CA ASP A 291 6.00 27.36 -1.69
C ASP A 291 5.23 26.72 -0.52
N LEU A 292 4.11 27.34 -0.19
CA LEU A 292 3.31 27.02 0.98
C LEU A 292 2.28 25.97 0.61
N GLU A 293 2.20 24.92 1.42
CA GLU A 293 1.18 23.87 1.29
C GLU A 293 0.46 23.72 2.62
N ALA A 294 -0.85 23.59 2.56
CA ALA A 294 -1.66 23.30 3.74
C ALA A 294 -2.67 22.22 3.38
N THR A 295 -2.81 21.24 4.25
CA THR A 295 -3.80 20.17 4.12
C THR A 295 -4.59 20.09 5.41
N VAL A 296 -5.93 20.01 5.31
CA VAL A 296 -6.80 19.72 6.45
C VAL A 296 -7.72 18.58 6.03
N TYR A 297 -7.94 17.61 6.90
CA TYR A 297 -8.72 16.43 6.53
C TYR A 297 -9.55 15.87 7.69
N HIS A 298 -10.56 15.13 7.29
CA HIS A 298 -11.38 14.30 8.17
C HIS A 298 -11.53 12.94 7.48
N THR A 299 -11.14 11.87 8.16
CA THR A 299 -11.34 10.49 7.69
C THR A 299 -12.10 9.72 8.77
N GLU A 300 -13.14 9.01 8.37
CA GLU A 300 -13.85 8.11 9.29
C GLU A 300 -14.03 6.76 8.57
N SER A 301 -13.79 5.69 9.31
CA SER A 301 -14.08 4.33 8.86
C SER A 301 -14.95 3.66 9.91
N ASP A 302 -15.92 2.89 9.47
CA ASP A 302 -16.74 2.11 10.36
C ASP A 302 -16.94 0.69 9.85
N ILE A 303 -17.19 -0.21 10.79
CA ILE A 303 -17.45 -1.62 10.51
C ILE A 303 -18.61 -2.07 11.39
N GLU A 304 -19.52 -2.82 10.80
CA GLU A 304 -20.63 -3.45 11.52
C GLU A 304 -20.57 -4.96 11.31
N GLN A 305 -20.59 -5.71 12.40
CA GLN A 305 -20.59 -7.17 12.34
C GLN A 305 -21.81 -7.71 13.11
N ASN A 306 -22.68 -8.46 12.43
CA ASN A 306 -23.90 -8.98 13.01
C ASN A 306 -23.76 -10.47 13.41
N VAL A 307 -23.25 -10.71 14.63
CA VAL A 307 -22.99 -12.06 15.16
C VAL A 307 -24.20 -12.52 15.98
N GLU A 308 -25.32 -12.77 15.30
CA GLU A 308 -26.67 -13.02 15.89
C GLU A 308 -26.72 -14.12 16.93
N ASP A 309 -25.96 -15.20 16.72
CA ASP A 309 -26.00 -16.39 17.59
C ASP A 309 -25.05 -16.33 18.78
N ARG A 310 -24.35 -15.20 18.97
CA ARG A 310 -23.39 -15.01 20.07
C ARG A 310 -23.65 -13.74 20.85
N TRP A 311 -23.25 -12.58 20.31
CA TRP A 311 -23.33 -11.30 21.01
C TRP A 311 -24.13 -10.21 20.28
N GLY A 312 -24.70 -10.57 19.12
CA GLY A 312 -25.51 -9.61 18.34
C GLY A 312 -24.70 -8.67 17.47
N ARG A 313 -25.24 -7.48 17.23
CA ARG A 313 -24.60 -6.48 16.38
C ARG A 313 -23.54 -5.70 17.14
N TYR A 314 -22.33 -5.68 16.56
CA TYR A 314 -21.19 -4.97 17.10
C TYR A 314 -20.71 -3.93 16.10
N PHE A 315 -20.31 -2.76 16.60
CA PHE A 315 -19.91 -1.61 15.78
C PHE A 315 -18.53 -1.16 16.19
N GLY A 316 -17.68 -0.91 15.19
CA GLY A 316 -16.37 -0.30 15.38
C GLY A 316 -16.25 0.97 14.54
N PHE A 317 -15.63 2.01 15.09
CA PHE A 317 -15.42 3.30 14.43
C PHE A 317 -13.98 3.75 14.65
N SER A 318 -13.36 4.25 13.58
CA SER A 318 -12.06 4.93 13.66
C SER A 318 -12.15 6.23 12.90
N ARG A 319 -11.73 7.33 13.54
CA ARG A 319 -11.81 8.67 12.96
C ARG A 319 -10.49 9.41 13.17
N ASN A 320 -10.02 10.05 12.10
CA ASN A 320 -8.88 10.96 12.17
C ASN A 320 -9.33 12.34 11.74
N ILE A 321 -8.92 13.36 12.49
CA ILE A 321 -9.01 14.76 12.07
C ILE A 321 -7.60 15.31 12.17
N GLY A 322 -7.12 15.94 11.11
CA GLY A 322 -5.77 16.46 11.16
C GLY A 322 -5.45 17.46 10.06
N GLY A 323 -4.20 17.86 10.06
CA GLY A 323 -3.71 18.76 9.04
C GLY A 323 -2.20 18.91 9.08
N ASP A 324 -1.68 19.45 8.00
CA ASP A 324 -0.25 19.73 7.80
C ASP A 324 -0.13 21.12 7.20
N LEU A 325 0.83 21.89 7.66
CA LEU A 325 1.18 23.18 7.09
C LEU A 325 2.69 23.21 6.91
N ARG A 326 3.13 23.37 5.66
CA ARG A 326 4.56 23.39 5.35
C ARG A 326 4.89 24.48 4.34
N ASN A 327 6.15 24.90 4.36
CA ASN A 327 6.70 25.78 3.35
C ASN A 327 8.04 25.23 2.85
N THR A 328 8.25 25.29 1.54
CA THR A 328 9.55 24.96 0.93
C THR A 328 10.19 26.25 0.41
N SER A 329 11.37 26.57 0.94
CA SER A 329 12.16 27.71 0.51
C SER A 329 13.32 27.22 -0.38
N ARG A 330 13.43 27.77 -1.59
CA ARG A 330 14.48 27.38 -2.54
C ARG A 330 15.56 28.46 -2.62
N PHE A 331 16.82 28.04 -2.55
CA PHE A 331 18.01 28.89 -2.58
C PHE A 331 18.93 28.39 -3.71
N GLY A 332 18.64 28.80 -4.94
CA GLY A 332 19.31 28.23 -6.12
C GLY A 332 18.89 26.77 -6.28
N GLU A 333 19.87 25.86 -6.23
CA GLU A 333 19.63 24.42 -6.33
C GLU A 333 19.24 23.77 -4.99
N HIS A 334 19.37 24.50 -3.88
CA HIS A 334 19.09 23.96 -2.53
C HIS A 334 17.64 24.21 -2.13
N SER A 335 17.07 23.30 -1.32
CA SER A 335 15.75 23.52 -0.75
C SER A 335 15.74 23.29 0.76
N LEU A 336 14.80 23.94 1.44
CA LEU A 336 14.54 23.76 2.86
C LEU A 336 13.03 23.71 3.06
N THR A 337 12.52 22.54 3.46
CA THR A 337 11.11 22.34 3.78
C THR A 337 10.96 22.31 5.29
N TYR A 338 10.01 23.05 5.81
CA TYR A 338 9.72 23.07 7.25
C TYR A 338 8.22 23.18 7.46
N GLY A 339 7.75 22.53 8.51
CA GLY A 339 6.31 22.47 8.73
C GLY A 339 5.91 21.98 10.10
N VAL A 340 4.60 21.95 10.28
CA VAL A 340 3.94 21.45 11.48
C VAL A 340 2.75 20.60 11.05
N ASP A 341 2.57 19.45 11.69
CA ASP A 341 1.38 18.63 11.50
C ASP A 341 0.73 18.32 12.85
N TYR A 342 -0.58 18.07 12.79
CA TYR A 342 -1.38 17.69 13.97
C TYR A 342 -2.42 16.67 13.54
N ARG A 343 -2.64 15.66 14.39
CA ARG A 343 -3.71 14.67 14.17
C ARG A 343 -4.33 14.27 15.52
N GLU A 344 -5.65 14.17 15.54
CA GLU A 344 -6.42 13.51 16.59
C GLU A 344 -6.97 12.22 16.02
N ASP A 345 -6.68 11.10 16.67
CA ASP A 345 -7.19 9.77 16.35
C ASP A 345 -8.20 9.37 17.42
N LYS A 346 -9.39 8.96 17.02
CA LYS A 346 -10.43 8.56 17.95
C LYS A 346 -11.01 7.22 17.51
N VAL A 347 -10.99 6.25 18.41
CA VAL A 347 -11.52 4.91 18.14
C VAL A 347 -12.65 4.64 19.13
N ASN A 348 -13.77 4.12 18.62
CA ASN A 348 -14.95 3.75 19.42
C ASN A 348 -15.41 2.36 19.05
N ALA A 349 -16.07 1.71 20.01
CA ALA A 349 -16.71 0.41 19.80
C ALA A 349 -17.90 0.25 20.72
N GLY A 350 -18.81 -0.66 20.36
CA GLY A 350 -19.96 -0.99 21.20
C GLY A 350 -21.02 -1.80 20.48
N TYR A 351 -22.05 -2.11 21.23
CA TYR A 351 -23.20 -2.90 20.77
C TYR A 351 -24.36 -1.97 20.39
N GLN A 352 -25.43 -2.56 19.86
CA GLN A 352 -26.59 -1.82 19.34
C GLN A 352 -27.23 -0.85 20.35
N GLU A 353 -27.22 -1.18 21.63
CA GLU A 353 -27.77 -0.34 22.70
C GLU A 353 -26.93 0.91 22.94
N ASP A 354 -25.61 0.80 22.77
CA ASP A 354 -24.69 1.92 22.81
C ASP A 354 -23.51 1.63 21.88
N LYS A 355 -23.58 2.11 20.67
CA LYS A 355 -22.61 1.81 19.59
C LYS A 355 -21.21 2.35 19.85
N ARG A 356 -21.07 3.27 20.80
CA ARG A 356 -19.79 3.95 21.07
C ARG A 356 -19.45 3.92 22.57
N ALA A 357 -19.80 2.82 23.24
CA ALA A 357 -19.62 2.64 24.68
C ALA A 357 -18.14 2.74 25.11
N GLU A 358 -17.25 2.13 24.34
CA GLU A 358 -15.81 2.16 24.60
C GLU A 358 -15.14 3.20 23.72
N GLN A 359 -14.12 3.89 24.26
CA GLN A 359 -13.46 4.97 23.50
C GLN A 359 -12.00 5.14 23.90
N GLN A 360 -11.14 5.33 22.89
CA GLN A 360 -9.77 5.81 23.08
C GLN A 360 -9.57 7.07 22.23
N THR A 361 -8.73 8.00 22.70
CA THR A 361 -8.36 9.21 21.94
C THR A 361 -6.85 9.40 21.99
N GLY A 362 -6.24 9.46 20.82
CA GLY A 362 -4.82 9.75 20.63
C GLY A 362 -4.63 11.08 19.94
N GLU A 363 -3.55 11.78 20.28
CA GLU A 363 -3.16 13.03 19.62
C GLU A 363 -1.67 12.99 19.31
N VAL A 364 -1.28 13.59 18.19
CA VAL A 364 0.13 13.82 17.88
C VAL A 364 0.32 15.20 17.28
N LEU A 365 1.34 15.90 17.76
CA LEU A 365 1.79 17.17 17.20
C LEU A 365 3.22 16.99 16.71
N GLY A 366 3.46 17.21 15.41
CA GLY A 366 4.77 17.12 14.81
C GLY A 366 5.30 18.47 14.35
N VAL A 367 6.60 18.70 14.49
CA VAL A 367 7.29 19.85 13.90
C VAL A 367 8.52 19.31 13.18
N TYR A 368 8.76 19.75 11.96
CA TYR A 368 9.81 19.13 11.15
C TYR A 368 10.54 20.11 10.24
N LEU A 369 11.75 19.70 9.86
CA LEU A 369 12.64 20.42 8.97
C LEU A 369 13.37 19.41 8.09
N GLN A 370 13.44 19.67 6.77
CA GLN A 370 14.15 18.81 5.81
C GLN A 370 14.88 19.70 4.81
N GLY A 371 16.18 19.52 4.67
CA GLY A 371 17.00 20.27 3.72
C GLY A 371 17.58 19.37 2.64
N ASP A 372 17.59 19.85 1.40
CA ASP A 372 18.24 19.19 0.25
C ASP A 372 19.34 20.11 -0.26
N LEU A 373 20.58 19.66 -0.14
CA LEU A 373 21.77 20.48 -0.39
C LEU A 373 22.60 19.87 -1.51
N TRP A 374 22.69 20.54 -2.66
CA TRP A 374 23.58 20.14 -3.75
C TRP A 374 24.98 20.62 -3.42
N LEU A 375 25.82 19.72 -2.90
CA LEU A 375 27.21 20.03 -2.56
C LEU A 375 28.06 20.23 -3.82
N THR A 376 27.69 19.53 -4.89
CA THR A 376 28.18 19.73 -6.27
C THR A 376 27.01 19.42 -7.21
N SER A 377 27.18 19.62 -8.52
CA SER A 377 26.16 19.25 -9.51
C SER A 377 25.84 17.75 -9.55
N ARG A 378 26.60 16.92 -8.80
CA ARG A 378 26.48 15.46 -8.80
C ARG A 378 26.34 14.86 -7.41
N LEU A 379 26.20 15.71 -6.37
CA LEU A 379 26.21 15.19 -4.98
C LEU A 379 25.16 15.92 -4.12
N UNK A 380 23.87 15.28 -3.65
CA UNK A 380 23.01 15.61 -3.03
C UNK A 380 23.17 15.21 -1.88
N PHE A 381 23.08 15.92 -0.90
CA PHE A 381 22.98 15.57 0.51
C PHE A 381 21.64 16.07 1.05
N SER A 382 20.83 15.17 1.59
CA SER A 382 19.55 15.50 2.21
C SER A 382 19.65 15.20 3.71
N ALA A 383 19.17 16.12 4.57
CA ALA A 383 19.16 15.88 6.02
C ALA A 383 17.98 16.61 6.66
N GLY A 384 17.42 16.00 7.68
CA GLY A 384 16.28 16.58 8.37
C GLY A 384 16.10 16.02 9.77
N ALA A 385 15.10 16.53 10.45
CA ALA A 385 14.67 16.03 11.75
C ALA A 385 13.21 16.39 11.97
N ARG A 386 12.50 15.53 12.71
CA ARG A 386 11.17 15.86 13.20
C ARG A 386 11.09 15.61 14.70
N TYR A 387 10.29 16.43 15.38
CA TYR A 387 9.93 16.27 16.77
C TYR A 387 8.45 15.94 16.83
N ASP A 388 8.09 14.88 17.55
CA ASP A 388 6.72 14.44 17.73
C ASP A 388 6.37 14.34 19.21
N ASP A 389 5.23 14.93 19.61
CA ASP A 389 4.64 14.84 20.96
C ASP A 389 3.34 14.02 20.84
N TYR A 390 3.33 12.82 21.42
CA TYR A 390 2.20 11.87 21.40
C TYR A 390 1.49 11.87 22.75
N ARG A 391 0.18 11.81 22.71
CA ARG A 391 -0.68 11.66 23.89
C ARG A 391 -1.78 10.67 23.62
N LEU A 392 -2.03 9.76 24.56
CA LEU A 392 -3.11 8.79 24.49
C LEU A 392 -3.93 8.84 25.78
N LYS A 393 -5.24 8.89 25.64
CA LYS A 393 -6.18 8.60 26.72
C LYS A 393 -6.95 7.35 26.31
N ASP A 394 -6.84 6.27 27.09
CA ASP A 394 -7.51 5.00 26.78
C ASP A 394 -8.89 4.89 27.42
N ASN A 395 -9.56 3.76 27.20
CA ASN A 395 -10.90 3.52 27.71
C ASN A 395 -10.94 3.23 29.24
N ASP A 396 -9.79 2.98 29.86
CA ASP A 396 -9.66 2.80 31.32
C ASP A 396 -9.21 4.09 32.03
N ASP A 397 -9.24 5.23 31.30
CA ASP A 397 -8.80 6.56 31.77
C ASP A 397 -7.30 6.66 32.05
N GLN A 398 -6.49 5.65 31.62
CA GLN A 398 -5.02 5.76 31.67
C GLN A 398 -4.56 6.85 30.68
N ARG A 399 -3.46 7.51 31.00
CA ARG A 399 -2.89 8.58 30.15
C ARG A 399 -1.42 8.32 29.91
N PHE A 400 -1.05 8.35 28.64
CA PHE A 400 0.33 8.17 28.18
C PHE A 400 0.75 9.43 27.45
N SER A 401 1.99 9.84 27.63
CA SER A 401 2.55 11.01 26.94
C SER A 401 4.05 10.79 26.72
N GLU A 402 4.48 10.84 25.48
CA GLU A 402 5.89 10.71 25.11
C GLU A 402 6.24 11.59 23.94
N ASP A 403 7.48 12.06 23.90
CA ASP A 403 7.99 12.88 22.81
C ASP A 403 9.39 12.46 22.42
N GLU A 404 9.75 12.65 21.15
CA GLU A 404 11.06 12.24 20.63
C GLU A 404 11.44 13.08 19.41
N VAL A 405 12.77 13.16 19.16
CA VAL A 405 13.34 13.76 17.94
C VAL A 405 13.86 12.64 17.05
N SER A 406 13.44 12.62 15.79
CA SER A 406 13.80 11.61 14.79
C SER A 406 14.63 12.27 13.68
N PRO A 407 15.95 12.09 13.65
CA PRO A 407 16.80 12.63 12.58
C PRO A 407 16.86 11.73 11.36
N ASN A 408 17.20 12.33 10.20
CA ASN A 408 17.52 11.56 8.98
C ASN A 408 18.66 12.23 8.21
N ALA A 409 19.38 11.43 7.42
CA ALA A 409 20.42 11.93 6.51
C ALA A 409 20.59 10.96 5.34
N ASN A 410 20.59 11.50 4.12
CA ASN A 410 20.72 10.71 2.91
C ASN A 410 21.76 11.35 1.99
N LEU A 411 22.49 10.52 1.26
CA LEU A 411 23.52 10.93 0.32
C LEU A 411 23.25 10.25 -1.02
N ALA A 412 23.21 11.03 -2.10
CA ALA A 412 23.14 10.52 -3.46
C ALA A 412 24.29 11.11 -4.26
N TRP A 413 25.15 10.27 -4.81
CA TRP A 413 26.36 10.70 -5.52
C TRP A 413 26.44 10.07 -6.90
N GLU A 414 26.28 10.89 -7.95
CA GLU A 414 26.52 10.45 -9.32
C GLU A 414 28.04 10.42 -9.58
N VAL A 415 28.63 9.25 -9.37
CA VAL A 415 30.11 9.05 -9.47
C VAL A 415 30.61 9.14 -10.91
N VAL A 416 29.82 8.65 -11.86
CA VAL A 416 30.02 8.80 -13.31
C VAL A 416 28.63 8.98 -13.95
N ASP A 417 28.59 9.50 -15.15
CA ASP A 417 27.31 9.71 -15.84
C ASP A 417 26.46 8.45 -15.83
N GLY A 418 25.28 8.57 -15.28
CA GLY A 418 24.31 7.47 -15.20
C GLY A 418 24.48 6.50 -14.03
N LEU A 419 25.53 6.63 -13.21
CA LEU A 419 25.70 5.77 -12.02
C LEU A 419 25.64 6.62 -10.74
N THR A 420 24.56 6.45 -9.98
CA THR A 420 24.36 7.12 -8.69
C THR A 420 24.48 6.12 -7.56
N LEU A 421 25.36 6.39 -6.60
CA LEU A 421 25.45 5.64 -5.34
C LEU A 421 24.57 6.36 -4.31
N LYS A 422 23.88 5.57 -3.48
CA LYS A 422 22.98 6.08 -2.45
C LYS A 422 23.34 5.49 -1.09
N ALA A 423 23.19 6.29 -0.02
CA ALA A 423 23.29 5.80 1.35
C ALA A 423 22.33 6.62 2.21
N GLY A 424 21.59 5.94 3.07
CA GLY A 424 20.58 6.57 3.92
C GLY A 424 20.63 6.07 5.35
N TYR A 425 20.30 6.97 6.27
CA TYR A 425 20.02 6.66 7.67
C TYR A 425 18.84 7.52 8.11
N ALA A 426 17.84 6.89 8.75
CA ALA A 426 16.70 7.64 9.28
C ALA A 426 16.18 7.00 10.55
N GLU A 427 15.59 7.84 11.41
CA GLU A 427 14.85 7.40 12.58
C GLU A 427 13.40 7.88 12.47
N ALA A 428 12.50 7.19 13.16
CA ALA A 428 11.10 7.58 13.32
C ALA A 428 10.62 7.16 14.71
N PHE A 429 9.62 7.88 15.20
CA PHE A 429 9.05 7.64 16.53
C PHE A 429 7.54 7.56 16.45
N ARG A 430 6.96 6.65 17.23
CA ARG A 430 5.52 6.58 17.45
C ARG A 430 5.26 6.32 18.93
N GLY A 431 4.64 7.26 19.62
CA GLY A 431 4.22 7.08 21.01
C GLY A 431 3.04 6.10 21.10
N PRO A 432 2.63 5.73 22.34
CA PRO A 432 1.43 4.91 22.50
C PRO A 432 0.25 5.53 21.77
N THR A 433 -0.50 4.68 21.04
CA THR A 433 -1.57 5.10 20.14
C THR A 433 -2.82 4.23 20.33
N THR A 434 -3.93 4.63 19.71
CA THR A 434 -5.21 3.92 19.86
C THR A 434 -5.11 2.47 19.35
N GLN A 435 -5.76 1.56 20.04
CA GLN A 435 -5.93 0.16 19.63
C GLN A 435 -6.96 0.04 18.49
N ASP A 436 -7.11 -1.15 17.91
CA ASP A 436 -8.23 -1.40 17.00
C ASP A 436 -9.54 -1.48 17.79
N SER A 437 -10.66 -1.14 17.14
CA SER A 437 -11.93 -1.00 17.84
C SER A 437 -12.44 -2.31 18.46
N PHE A 438 -12.14 -3.46 17.81
CA PHE A 438 -12.61 -4.76 18.31
C PHE A 438 -11.84 -5.25 19.55
N LYS A 439 -10.80 -4.53 19.97
CA LYS A 439 -10.03 -4.84 21.17
C LYS A 439 -10.43 -3.99 22.37
N LEU A 440 -11.12 -2.88 22.17
CA LEU A 440 -11.38 -1.90 23.26
C LEU A 440 -12.09 -2.49 24.46
N GLU A 441 -13.03 -3.41 24.25
CA GLU A 441 -13.82 -3.99 25.36
C GLU A 441 -13.08 -5.08 26.13
N GLY A 442 -12.09 -5.72 25.54
CA GLY A 442 -11.46 -6.90 26.12
C GLY A 442 -9.95 -6.82 26.29
N SER A 443 -9.34 -5.70 25.98
CA SER A 443 -7.88 -5.51 26.09
C SER A 443 -7.55 -4.28 26.91
N GLU A 444 -6.50 -4.39 27.70
CA GLU A 444 -5.96 -3.29 28.49
C GLU A 444 -4.61 -2.85 27.91
N ASN A 445 -4.22 -1.62 28.17
CA ASN A 445 -2.84 -1.17 27.93
C ASN A 445 -2.00 -1.40 29.18
N ASP A 446 -0.80 -1.94 29.00
CA ASP A 446 0.17 -2.04 30.08
C ASP A 446 0.42 -0.63 30.63
N PRO A 447 0.32 -0.40 31.95
CA PRO A 447 0.58 0.94 32.52
C PRO A 447 1.99 1.46 32.27
N ASP A 448 2.94 0.58 31.97
CA ASP A 448 4.33 0.94 31.70
C ASP A 448 4.65 0.97 30.18
N LEU A 449 3.62 1.08 29.32
CA LEU A 449 3.75 1.09 27.86
C LEU A 449 4.63 2.26 27.39
N GLU A 450 5.67 1.95 26.61
CA GLU A 450 6.61 2.92 26.02
C GLU A 450 6.39 3.03 24.50
N GLY A 451 6.81 4.16 23.91
CA GLY A 451 6.72 4.38 22.46
C GLY A 451 7.74 3.57 21.66
N GLU A 452 7.44 3.42 20.40
CA GLU A 452 8.22 2.63 19.44
C GLU A 452 9.22 3.53 18.69
N LYS A 453 10.44 3.04 18.47
CA LYS A 453 11.51 3.80 17.80
C LYS A 453 12.07 3.01 16.62
N ALA A 454 11.90 3.56 15.42
CA ALA A 454 12.41 2.94 14.20
C ALA A 454 13.78 3.49 13.83
N ARG A 455 14.62 2.65 13.23
CA ARG A 455 15.87 3.01 12.56
C ARG A 455 15.93 2.30 11.23
N ASN A 456 16.25 3.04 10.19
CA ASN A 456 16.47 2.48 8.85
C ASN A 456 17.87 2.85 8.38
N THR A 457 18.59 1.89 7.83
CA THR A 457 19.89 2.11 7.19
C THR A 457 19.86 1.41 5.84
N GLU A 458 20.25 2.13 4.80
CA GLU A 458 20.23 1.57 3.46
C GLU A 458 21.43 2.05 2.64
N VAL A 459 21.88 1.21 1.72
CA VAL A 459 22.93 1.52 0.76
C VAL A 459 22.56 0.89 -0.57
N GLY A 460 22.68 1.66 -1.64
CA GLY A 460 22.30 1.16 -2.95
C GLY A 460 22.94 1.92 -4.09
N PHE A 461 22.52 1.57 -5.29
CA PHE A 461 22.90 2.31 -6.48
C PHE A 461 21.80 2.27 -7.53
N ASP A 462 21.76 3.30 -8.37
CA ASP A 462 20.98 3.36 -9.61
C ASP A 462 21.93 3.52 -10.79
N TYR A 463 21.75 2.69 -11.80
CA TYR A 463 22.52 2.77 -13.03
C TYR A 463 21.59 2.91 -14.24
N ARG A 464 21.83 3.92 -15.07
CA ARG A 464 21.07 4.18 -16.29
C ARG A 464 22.05 4.31 -17.47
N TYR A 465 21.80 3.52 -18.49
CA TYR A 465 22.57 3.60 -19.73
C TYR A 465 21.61 3.45 -20.92
N GLU A 466 21.44 4.53 -21.66
CA GLU A 466 20.45 4.58 -22.75
C GLU A 466 19.05 4.16 -22.23
N THR A 467 18.55 3.02 -22.70
CA THR A 467 17.25 2.48 -22.32
C THR A 467 17.34 1.36 -21.28
N PHE A 468 18.54 1.07 -20.78
CA PHE A 468 18.77 0.08 -19.72
C PHE A 468 18.83 0.78 -18.36
N ARG A 469 18.17 0.17 -17.38
CA ARG A 469 18.20 0.61 -15.98
C ARG A 469 18.52 -0.58 -15.09
N LEU A 470 19.29 -0.34 -14.05
CA LEU A 470 19.60 -1.35 -13.03
C LEU A 470 19.69 -0.63 -11.69
N SER A 471 19.00 -1.14 -10.69
CA SER A 471 19.13 -0.65 -9.33
C SER A 471 19.34 -1.82 -8.38
N ALA A 472 20.04 -1.55 -7.29
CA ALA A 472 20.15 -2.51 -6.19
C ALA A 472 20.28 -1.76 -4.88
N GLU A 473 19.69 -2.32 -3.84
CA GLU A 473 19.67 -1.75 -2.50
C GLU A 473 19.78 -2.87 -1.47
N VAL A 474 20.52 -2.62 -0.41
CA VAL A 474 20.57 -3.45 0.81
C VAL A 474 20.11 -2.55 1.96
N TYR A 475 19.24 -3.07 2.79
CA TYR A 475 18.67 -2.29 3.89
C TYR A 475 18.60 -3.10 5.19
N ARG A 476 18.54 -2.36 6.29
CA ARG A 476 18.18 -2.88 7.62
C ARG A 476 17.22 -1.89 8.27
N SER A 477 16.04 -2.38 8.62
CA SER A 477 15.02 -1.64 9.37
C SER A 477 14.80 -2.30 10.72
N GLU A 478 14.88 -1.53 11.81
CA GLU A 478 14.68 -2.00 13.19
C GLU A 478 13.60 -1.11 13.84
N ILE A 479 12.64 -1.73 14.51
CA ILE A 479 11.63 -1.00 15.31
C ILE A 479 11.73 -1.53 16.74
N LYS A 480 12.29 -0.71 17.62
CA LYS A 480 12.46 -1.06 19.03
C LYS A 480 11.16 -0.90 19.82
N ASP A 481 11.00 -1.76 20.80
CA ASP A 481 9.89 -1.73 21.76
C ASP A 481 8.52 -1.80 21.06
N ALA A 482 8.41 -2.63 20.01
CA ALA A 482 7.18 -2.79 19.23
C ALA A 482 5.99 -3.10 20.13
N ILE A 483 4.86 -2.43 19.89
CA ILE A 483 3.65 -2.56 20.69
C ILE A 483 2.67 -3.52 20.02
N ALA A 484 2.26 -4.56 20.75
CA ALA A 484 1.25 -5.49 20.28
C ALA A 484 0.51 -6.14 21.46
N ASP A 485 -0.63 -6.75 21.13
CA ASP A 485 -1.32 -7.69 21.98
C ASP A 485 -1.21 -9.05 21.27
N PRO A 486 -0.24 -9.90 21.65
CA PRO A 486 -0.06 -11.19 21.00
C PRO A 486 -1.34 -12.05 21.10
N LEU A 487 -1.81 -12.55 19.94
CA LEU A 487 -3.07 -13.31 19.85
C LEU A 487 -2.91 -14.75 20.31
N LEU A 488 -2.49 -14.94 21.56
CA LEU A 488 -2.34 -16.26 22.15
C LEU A 488 -3.63 -16.64 22.90
N PRO A 489 -4.21 -17.81 22.61
CA PRO A 489 -5.44 -18.23 23.31
C PRO A 489 -5.27 -18.32 24.83
N PHE A 490 -6.35 -18.03 25.52
CA PHE A 490 -6.45 -18.23 26.96
C PHE A 490 -5.53 -17.36 27.83
N ARG A 491 -5.04 -16.25 27.29
CA ARG A 491 -4.30 -15.23 28.03
C ARG A 491 -5.12 -13.96 28.15
N GLU A 492 -4.81 -13.16 29.15
CA GLU A 492 -5.35 -11.80 29.23
C GLU A 492 -4.83 -11.02 28.01
N SER A 493 -5.71 -10.23 27.44
CA SER A 493 -5.39 -9.40 26.29
C SER A 493 -4.80 -8.08 26.78
N ILE A 494 -3.51 -7.89 26.60
CA ILE A 494 -2.78 -6.70 27.07
C ILE A 494 -1.87 -6.19 25.94
N TYR A 495 -2.05 -4.93 25.54
CA TYR A 495 -1.13 -4.24 24.65
C TYR A 495 0.10 -3.83 25.43
N LYS A 496 1.26 -4.27 24.98
CA LYS A 496 2.53 -4.04 25.68
C LYS A 496 3.69 -4.04 24.68
N ASN A 497 4.85 -3.60 25.09
CA ASN A 497 6.07 -3.71 24.30
C ASN A 497 6.50 -5.18 24.30
N ILE A 498 6.62 -5.79 23.10
CA ILE A 498 6.84 -7.24 22.96
C ILE A 498 8.25 -7.59 22.50
N GLY A 499 9.06 -6.62 22.12
CA GLY A 499 10.42 -6.84 21.64
C GLY A 499 10.76 -5.94 20.46
N ASP A 500 11.91 -6.22 19.84
CA ASP A 500 12.41 -5.44 18.71
C ASP A 500 12.10 -6.15 17.41
N LEU A 501 11.42 -5.46 16.49
CA LEU A 501 11.19 -5.95 15.13
C LEU A 501 12.41 -5.61 14.26
N GLU A 502 12.80 -6.53 13.40
CA GLU A 502 13.86 -6.32 12.42
C GLU A 502 13.39 -6.78 11.04
N SER A 503 13.80 -6.07 10.00
CA SER A 503 13.63 -6.48 8.61
C SER A 503 14.91 -6.14 7.86
N ASP A 504 15.68 -7.16 7.53
CA ASP A 504 16.94 -7.06 6.80
C ASP A 504 16.74 -7.64 5.41
N GLY A 505 17.16 -6.92 4.37
CA GLY A 505 16.93 -7.43 3.04
C GLY A 505 17.67 -6.71 1.93
N TYR A 506 17.36 -7.13 0.72
CA TYR A 506 17.87 -6.48 -0.48
C TYR A 506 16.89 -6.56 -1.63
N LEU A 507 16.93 -5.53 -2.46
CA LEU A 507 16.06 -5.36 -3.63
C LEU A 507 16.95 -5.13 -4.84
N ILE A 508 16.68 -5.83 -5.95
CA ILE A 508 17.40 -5.65 -7.21
C ILE A 508 16.35 -5.53 -8.31
N SER A 509 16.48 -4.51 -9.17
CA SER A 509 15.56 -4.33 -10.29
C SER A 509 16.32 -3.97 -11.56
N ALA A 510 15.94 -4.57 -12.68
CA ALA A 510 16.51 -4.30 -13.99
C ALA A 510 15.38 -4.06 -15.00
N GLY A 511 15.56 -3.06 -15.84
CA GLY A 511 14.61 -2.74 -16.90
C GLY A 511 15.30 -2.45 -18.22
N TYR A 512 14.65 -2.82 -19.31
CA TYR A 512 15.20 -2.62 -20.65
C TYR A 512 14.09 -2.30 -21.64
N GLN A 513 14.29 -1.23 -22.40
CA GLN A 513 13.39 -0.84 -23.48
C GLN A 513 14.10 -1.06 -24.82
N TRP A 514 13.54 -1.89 -25.67
CA TRP A 514 14.06 -2.13 -27.00
C TRP A 514 12.96 -1.91 -28.04
N GLN A 515 13.00 -0.75 -28.70
CA GLN A 515 11.96 -0.36 -29.66
C GLN A 515 10.56 -0.45 -28.98
N ALA A 516 9.69 -1.32 -29.48
CA ALA A 516 8.32 -1.50 -28.99
C ALA A 516 8.21 -2.50 -27.83
N LEU A 517 9.33 -3.13 -27.44
CA LEU A 517 9.37 -4.12 -26.35
C LEU A 517 9.93 -3.50 -25.09
N SER A 518 9.22 -3.63 -23.97
CA SER A 518 9.77 -3.34 -22.65
C SER A 518 9.84 -4.63 -21.83
N ALA A 519 10.88 -4.75 -21.02
CA ALA A 519 11.12 -5.91 -20.16
C ALA A 519 11.60 -5.45 -18.80
N GLY A 520 11.09 -6.08 -17.76
CA GLY A 520 11.47 -5.84 -16.38
C GLY A 520 11.78 -7.13 -15.65
N LEU A 521 12.69 -7.07 -14.69
CA LEU A 521 12.97 -8.17 -13.78
C LEU A 521 13.36 -7.58 -12.42
N SER A 522 12.65 -7.97 -11.38
CA SER A 522 12.92 -7.51 -10.02
C SER A 522 13.01 -8.70 -9.07
N PHE A 523 13.81 -8.54 -8.03
CA PHE A 523 13.98 -9.57 -7.00
C PHE A 523 14.06 -8.88 -5.63
N HIS A 524 13.34 -9.43 -4.65
CA HIS A 524 13.39 -8.99 -3.27
C HIS A 524 13.55 -10.19 -2.35
N SER A 525 14.42 -10.04 -1.37
CA SER A 525 14.63 -11.03 -0.30
C SER A 525 14.71 -10.28 1.03
N ASN A 526 13.99 -10.75 2.04
CA ASN A 526 14.13 -10.21 3.38
C ASN A 526 13.87 -11.26 4.46
N ASP A 527 14.46 -11.02 5.63
CA ASP A 527 14.14 -11.74 6.87
C ASP A 527 13.42 -10.73 7.79
N ALA A 528 12.17 -11.03 8.15
CA ALA A 528 11.35 -10.19 9.03
C ALA A 528 11.10 -10.96 10.33
N GLU A 529 11.57 -10.40 11.46
CA GLU A 529 11.55 -11.12 12.75
C GLU A 529 11.31 -10.19 13.94
N VAL A 530 10.95 -10.79 15.08
CA VAL A 530 10.88 -10.11 16.38
C VAL A 530 11.76 -10.88 17.35
N ASP A 531 12.76 -10.19 17.93
CA ASP A 531 13.74 -10.80 18.84
C ASP A 531 14.35 -12.11 18.27
N GLY A 532 14.59 -12.17 16.96
CA GLY A 532 15.17 -13.33 16.28
C GLY A 532 14.21 -14.47 16.00
N GLN A 533 12.88 -14.24 16.15
CA GLN A 533 11.83 -15.20 15.76
C GLN A 533 11.06 -14.67 14.55
N PRO A 534 10.75 -15.51 13.57
CA PRO A 534 10.01 -15.03 12.39
C PRO A 534 8.70 -14.37 12.74
N LEU A 535 8.36 -13.28 12.05
CA LEU A 535 7.04 -12.66 12.18
C LEU A 535 5.98 -13.58 11.57
N THR A 536 4.87 -13.76 12.27
CA THR A 536 3.72 -14.52 11.77
C THR A 536 2.45 -13.69 11.96
N VAL A 537 1.57 -13.70 11.00
CA VAL A 537 0.35 -12.89 11.05
C VAL A 537 -0.58 -13.28 12.21
N TYR A 538 -0.48 -14.51 12.71
CA TYR A 538 -1.30 -14.94 13.83
C TYR A 538 -0.82 -14.33 15.15
N GLU A 539 0.48 -14.44 15.43
CA GLU A 539 1.07 -13.98 16.71
C GLU A 539 1.40 -12.48 16.68
N HIS A 540 1.74 -11.94 15.51
CA HIS A 540 2.24 -10.58 15.33
C HIS A 540 1.32 -9.76 14.44
N ASN A 541 0.00 -9.97 14.59
CA ASN A 541 -1.03 -9.27 13.83
C ASN A 541 -0.92 -7.75 14.06
N LEU A 542 -1.03 -6.97 12.99
CA LEU A 542 -0.82 -5.52 12.92
C LEU A 542 0.67 -5.11 12.95
N LEU A 543 1.60 -6.07 13.06
CA LEU A 543 3.05 -5.79 13.01
C LEU A 543 3.69 -6.25 11.71
N GLY A 544 3.43 -7.50 11.30
CA GLY A 544 4.07 -7.99 10.09
C GLY A 544 3.93 -9.48 9.86
N ASN A 545 4.59 -9.93 8.78
CA ASN A 545 4.54 -11.34 8.38
C ASN A 545 5.79 -11.66 7.57
N THR A 546 6.19 -12.92 7.57
CA THR A 546 7.36 -13.40 6.83
C THR A 546 6.96 -13.81 5.42
N MET A 547 7.71 -13.32 4.42
CA MET A 547 7.48 -13.60 3.00
C MET A 547 8.67 -14.35 2.41
N GLY A 548 8.42 -15.22 1.46
CA GLY A 548 9.49 -15.87 0.71
C GLY A 548 10.12 -14.93 -0.31
N ASP A 549 11.34 -15.25 -0.72
CA ASP A 549 12.05 -14.51 -1.76
C ASP A 549 11.16 -14.36 -2.98
N THR A 550 11.01 -13.13 -3.47
CA THR A 550 10.03 -12.80 -4.50
C THR A 550 10.72 -12.29 -5.77
N TRP A 551 10.39 -12.92 -6.90
CA TRP A 551 10.80 -12.48 -8.23
C TRP A 551 9.58 -11.97 -8.99
N ILE A 552 9.75 -10.85 -9.70
CA ILE A 552 8.75 -10.37 -10.66
C ILE A 552 9.43 -10.16 -11.99
N ALA A 553 8.82 -10.69 -13.04
CA ALA A 553 9.29 -10.49 -14.41
C ALA A 553 8.11 -9.98 -15.24
N ASP A 554 8.36 -9.00 -16.10
CA ASP A 554 7.31 -8.45 -16.95
C ASP A 554 7.82 -8.21 -18.36
N LEU A 555 6.91 -8.31 -19.31
CA LEU A 555 7.13 -8.01 -20.73
C LEU A 555 5.91 -7.28 -21.26
N ALA A 556 6.12 -6.19 -21.98
CA ALA A 556 5.04 -5.50 -22.69
C ALA A 556 5.50 -5.22 -24.12
N TYR A 557 4.62 -5.39 -25.06
CA TYR A 557 4.90 -5.18 -26.48
C TYR A 557 3.82 -4.32 -27.11
N ARG A 558 4.23 -3.19 -27.66
CA ARG A 558 3.35 -2.27 -28.38
C ARG A 558 3.43 -2.62 -29.87
N TRP A 559 2.44 -3.37 -30.34
CA TRP A 559 2.35 -3.82 -31.72
C TRP A 559 2.27 -2.62 -32.67
N ASP A 560 1.41 -1.68 -32.34
CA ASP A 560 1.28 -0.39 -33.01
C ASP A 560 0.68 0.62 -32.00
N ARG A 561 0.30 1.79 -32.45
CA ARG A 561 -0.27 2.82 -31.56
C ARG A 561 -1.64 2.44 -30.97
N ASN A 562 -2.29 1.41 -31.53
CA ASN A 562 -3.64 1.01 -31.11
C ASN A 562 -3.68 -0.31 -30.34
N LEU A 563 -2.59 -1.08 -30.32
CA LEU A 563 -2.59 -2.41 -29.74
C LEU A 563 -1.33 -2.65 -28.91
N GLU A 564 -1.54 -2.93 -27.65
CA GLU A 564 -0.48 -3.30 -26.71
C GLU A 564 -0.89 -4.57 -25.98
N PHE A 565 0.06 -5.46 -25.71
CA PHE A 565 -0.17 -6.67 -24.93
C PHE A 565 1.09 -7.04 -24.16
N GLY A 566 0.93 -7.83 -23.12
CA GLY A 566 2.06 -8.25 -22.33
C GLY A 566 1.76 -9.33 -21.31
N TRP A 567 2.77 -9.56 -20.48
CA TRP A 567 2.80 -10.62 -19.50
C TRP A 567 3.51 -10.14 -18.24
N GLN A 568 3.04 -10.61 -17.09
CA GLN A 568 3.74 -10.45 -15.81
C GLN A 568 3.75 -11.79 -15.09
N GLY A 569 4.88 -12.15 -14.49
CA GLY A 569 5.00 -13.32 -13.63
C GLY A 569 5.46 -12.90 -12.24
N ARG A 570 4.81 -13.44 -11.21
CA ARG A 570 5.22 -13.28 -9.82
C ARG A 570 5.56 -14.67 -9.27
N PHE A 571 6.77 -14.83 -8.75
CA PHE A 571 7.28 -16.11 -8.25
C PHE A 571 7.78 -15.89 -6.82
N VAL A 572 7.20 -16.63 -5.88
CA VAL A 572 7.54 -16.54 -4.45
C VAL A 572 8.12 -17.89 -4.01
N GLU A 573 9.32 -17.87 -3.44
CA GLU A 573 10.00 -19.09 -2.99
C GLU A 573 9.36 -19.59 -1.69
N GLY A 574 9.35 -20.91 -1.49
CA GLY A 574 8.75 -21.52 -0.31
C GLY A 574 9.58 -21.33 0.94
N ILE A 575 8.92 -21.32 2.09
CA ILE A 575 9.54 -21.32 3.41
C ILE A 575 9.13 -22.61 4.11
N ASP A 576 10.11 -23.45 4.46
CA ASP A 576 9.86 -24.71 5.16
C ASP A 576 10.19 -24.55 6.64
N ASN A 577 9.38 -25.16 7.50
CA ASN A 577 9.62 -25.21 8.96
C ASN A 577 9.73 -23.81 9.58
N LEU A 578 8.78 -22.94 9.28
CA LEU A 578 8.71 -21.63 9.93
C LEU A 578 8.27 -21.83 11.40
N ASP A 579 9.13 -21.48 12.32
CA ASP A 579 8.87 -21.67 13.75
C ASP A 579 7.83 -20.65 14.26
N THR A 580 6.82 -21.13 14.96
CA THR A 580 5.85 -20.31 15.68
C THR A 580 5.82 -20.76 17.14
N SER A 581 5.16 -20.01 18.02
CA SER A 581 5.06 -20.36 19.42
C SER A 581 4.23 -21.64 19.67
N VAL A 582 3.44 -22.08 18.70
CA VAL A 582 2.54 -23.22 18.83
C VAL A 582 2.95 -24.43 17.98
N GLY A 583 3.96 -24.29 17.14
CA GLY A 583 4.45 -25.36 16.26
C GLY A 583 5.09 -24.80 15.01
N THR A 584 5.54 -25.68 14.13
CA THR A 584 6.14 -25.26 12.85
C THR A 584 5.09 -25.34 11.75
N ILE A 585 5.16 -24.39 10.82
CA ILE A 585 4.29 -24.35 9.64
C ILE A 585 5.15 -24.21 8.38
N ASP A 586 4.58 -24.57 7.24
CA ASP A 586 5.21 -24.36 5.93
C ASP A 586 4.43 -23.33 5.14
N LYS A 587 5.14 -22.50 4.37
CA LYS A 587 4.54 -21.60 3.37
C LYS A 587 5.02 -22.06 2.00
N PRO A 588 4.23 -22.88 1.29
CA PRO A 588 4.65 -23.39 -0.04
C PRO A 588 4.87 -22.26 -1.04
N GLY A 589 5.93 -22.40 -1.84
CA GLY A 589 6.19 -21.43 -2.92
C GLY A 589 5.19 -21.52 -4.04
N TYR A 590 5.05 -20.43 -4.79
CA TYR A 590 4.12 -20.37 -5.94
C TYR A 590 4.65 -19.48 -7.04
N GLY A 591 4.12 -19.75 -8.26
CA GLY A 591 4.37 -18.90 -9.43
C GLY A 591 3.05 -18.64 -10.13
N VAL A 592 2.76 -17.36 -10.40
CA VAL A 592 1.51 -16.92 -11.03
C VAL A 592 1.85 -16.08 -12.25
N HIS A 593 1.07 -16.24 -13.31
CA HIS A 593 1.27 -15.56 -14.59
C HIS A 593 0.00 -14.82 -14.99
N ASP A 594 0.16 -13.55 -15.34
CA ASP A 594 -0.93 -12.68 -15.79
C ASP A 594 -0.64 -12.20 -17.22
N LEU A 595 -1.68 -12.05 -18.02
CA LEU A 595 -1.61 -11.52 -19.39
C LEU A 595 -2.54 -10.32 -19.52
N PHE A 596 -2.15 -9.35 -20.36
CA PHE A 596 -3.03 -8.24 -20.71
C PHE A 596 -2.99 -7.93 -22.20
N LEU A 597 -4.06 -7.32 -22.67
CA LEU A 597 -4.17 -6.77 -24.01
C LEU A 597 -5.06 -5.54 -23.97
N HIS A 598 -4.60 -4.44 -24.54
CA HIS A 598 -5.35 -3.20 -24.74
C HIS A 598 -5.46 -2.89 -26.22
N TRP A 599 -6.66 -2.57 -26.66
CA TRP A 599 -6.94 -2.24 -28.06
C TRP A 599 -7.78 -0.98 -28.15
N LEU A 600 -7.37 -0.08 -29.05
CA LEU A 600 -8.06 1.18 -29.38
C LEU A 600 -8.71 1.06 -30.77
N PRO A 601 -9.93 0.50 -30.86
CA PRO A 601 -10.57 0.24 -32.17
C PRO A 601 -10.78 1.48 -33.04
N THR A 602 -10.94 2.64 -32.43
CA THR A 602 -11.17 3.92 -33.12
C THR A 602 -9.86 4.65 -33.44
N GLY A 603 -8.72 4.11 -33.02
CA GLY A 603 -7.41 4.73 -33.19
C GLY A 603 -7.09 5.84 -32.20
N ASN A 604 -7.90 5.98 -31.16
CA ASN A 604 -7.74 6.94 -30.08
C ASN A 604 -8.35 6.41 -28.78
N GLU A 605 -8.24 7.17 -27.70
CA GLU A 605 -8.73 6.79 -26.37
C GLU A 605 -10.25 6.98 -26.19
N ASP A 606 -11.01 7.29 -27.25
CA ASP A 606 -12.46 7.42 -27.13
C ASP A 606 -13.13 6.07 -26.87
N LEU A 607 -12.48 4.99 -27.31
CA LEU A 607 -12.93 3.62 -27.05
C LEU A 607 -11.72 2.73 -26.81
N ARG A 608 -11.67 2.15 -25.64
CA ARG A 608 -10.62 1.16 -25.26
C ARG A 608 -11.29 -0.15 -24.90
N LEU A 609 -10.81 -1.22 -25.48
CA LEU A 609 -11.17 -2.60 -25.11
C LEU A 609 -9.96 -3.22 -24.40
N SER A 610 -10.18 -3.83 -23.26
CA SER A 610 -9.15 -4.47 -22.46
C SER A 610 -9.49 -5.93 -22.20
N LEU A 611 -8.50 -6.79 -22.29
CA LEU A 611 -8.60 -8.19 -21.89
C LEU A 611 -7.45 -8.47 -20.93
N THR A 612 -7.78 -8.97 -19.75
CA THR A 612 -6.77 -9.40 -18.77
C THR A 612 -7.07 -10.86 -18.41
N ILE A 613 -6.03 -11.65 -18.27
CA ILE A 613 -6.17 -13.02 -17.74
C ILE A 613 -5.24 -13.11 -16.54
N LYS A 614 -5.82 -13.08 -15.34
CA LYS A 614 -5.09 -13.25 -14.09
C LYS A 614 -4.93 -14.76 -13.82
N ASN A 615 -3.80 -15.14 -13.24
CA ASN A 615 -3.51 -16.52 -12.87
C ASN A 615 -3.80 -17.48 -14.06
N VAL A 616 -3.13 -17.26 -15.18
CA VAL A 616 -3.32 -17.99 -16.43
C VAL A 616 -3.26 -19.52 -16.23
N GLY A 617 -2.36 -19.97 -15.34
CA GLY A 617 -2.15 -21.38 -15.04
C GLY A 617 -3.18 -22.02 -14.13
N ASP A 618 -4.13 -21.23 -13.64
CA ASP A 618 -5.13 -21.67 -12.64
C ASP A 618 -4.45 -22.29 -11.41
N LYS A 619 -3.37 -21.62 -10.96
CA LYS A 619 -2.55 -22.10 -9.83
C LYS A 619 -3.35 -22.00 -8.53
N GLN A 620 -3.44 -23.12 -7.82
CA GLN A 620 -3.96 -23.15 -6.45
C GLN A 620 -2.84 -22.72 -5.49
N TYR A 621 -3.05 -21.67 -4.71
CA TYR A 621 -2.03 -21.21 -3.76
C TYR A 621 -2.64 -20.37 -2.63
N LEU A 622 -1.90 -20.30 -1.53
CA LEU A 622 -2.13 -19.39 -0.42
C LEU A 622 -0.97 -18.40 -0.41
N ALA A 623 -1.26 -17.12 -0.62
CA ALA A 623 -0.21 -16.09 -0.64
C ALA A 623 0.47 -16.02 0.73
N HIS A 624 1.81 -15.81 0.74
CA HIS A 624 2.57 -15.71 2.00
C HIS A 624 2.09 -14.55 2.89
N ALA A 625 1.56 -13.49 2.28
CA ALA A 625 0.99 -12.35 3.00
C ALA A 625 -0.35 -12.67 3.68
N SER A 626 -1.03 -13.75 3.25
CA SER A 626 -2.23 -14.26 3.92
C SER A 626 -1.82 -15.04 5.18
N ASN A 627 -2.79 -15.37 6.01
CA ASN A 627 -2.50 -16.12 7.23
C ASN A 627 -1.78 -17.44 6.93
N ALA A 628 -0.86 -17.80 7.79
CA ALA A 628 -0.17 -19.07 7.73
C ALA A 628 -1.16 -20.24 7.92
N ASP A 629 -0.79 -21.41 7.41
CA ASP A 629 -1.63 -22.60 7.47
C ASP A 629 -1.31 -23.43 8.73
N TYR A 630 -2.20 -23.34 9.72
CA TYR A 630 -2.06 -24.03 11.01
C TYR A 630 -2.86 -25.35 11.08
N GLN A 631 -3.40 -25.85 9.95
CA GLN A 631 -4.33 -27.00 9.98
C GLN A 631 -3.70 -28.29 10.56
N HIS A 632 -2.40 -28.37 10.65
CA HIS A 632 -1.69 -29.54 11.20
C HIS A 632 -1.30 -29.37 12.68
N ILE A 633 -1.65 -28.25 13.29
CA ILE A 633 -1.32 -27.95 14.69
C ILE A 633 -2.59 -28.17 15.54
N GLU A 634 -2.51 -29.07 16.53
CA GLU A 634 -3.63 -29.43 17.39
C GLU A 634 -4.21 -28.18 18.08
N ASP A 635 -5.52 -28.02 18.03
CA ASP A 635 -6.32 -26.89 18.55
C ASP A 635 -6.25 -25.61 17.68
N TYR A 636 -5.48 -25.61 16.57
CA TYR A 636 -5.35 -24.45 15.68
C TYR A 636 -5.81 -24.71 14.23
N GLU A 637 -6.48 -25.84 14.01
CA GLU A 637 -6.85 -26.33 12.65
C GLU A 637 -7.73 -25.38 11.85
N GLY A 638 -8.44 -24.48 12.54
CA GLY A 638 -9.30 -23.50 11.86
C GLY A 638 -8.60 -22.18 11.49
N ILE A 639 -7.31 -22.05 11.81
CA ILE A 639 -6.54 -20.83 11.49
C ILE A 639 -5.82 -21.05 10.16
N VAL A 640 -6.58 -20.87 9.07
CA VAL A 640 -6.08 -21.04 7.70
C VAL A 640 -6.53 -19.81 6.89
N GLY A 641 -5.59 -19.16 6.22
CA GLY A 641 -5.90 -18.02 5.35
C GLY A 641 -6.74 -18.45 4.15
N MET A 642 -7.47 -17.51 3.57
CA MET A 642 -8.18 -17.79 2.33
C MET A 642 -7.18 -18.05 1.18
N PRO A 643 -7.40 -19.09 0.36
CA PRO A 643 -6.59 -19.27 -0.86
C PRO A 643 -6.86 -18.11 -1.82
N GLU A 644 -5.94 -17.87 -2.73
CA GLU A 644 -6.09 -16.81 -3.71
C GLU A 644 -6.98 -17.24 -4.87
N PRO A 645 -7.60 -16.28 -5.58
CA PRO A 645 -8.44 -16.62 -6.73
C PRO A 645 -7.71 -17.43 -7.81
N GLY A 646 -8.38 -18.38 -8.39
CA GLY A 646 -7.92 -19.09 -9.58
C GLY A 646 -7.97 -18.19 -10.81
N ARG A 647 -7.95 -18.79 -11.99
CA ARG A 647 -7.93 -18.03 -13.24
C ARG A 647 -9.13 -17.09 -13.36
N ASP A 648 -8.85 -15.80 -13.64
CA ASP A 648 -9.88 -14.79 -13.85
C ASP A 648 -9.67 -14.12 -15.22
N ILE A 649 -10.67 -14.20 -16.08
CA ILE A 649 -10.69 -13.52 -17.37
C ILE A 649 -11.51 -12.24 -17.18
N ARG A 650 -10.85 -11.09 -17.31
CA ARG A 650 -11.46 -9.77 -17.18
C ARG A 650 -11.61 -9.14 -18.56
N VAL A 651 -12.82 -8.72 -18.89
CA VAL A 651 -13.09 -7.98 -20.13
C VAL A 651 -13.52 -6.58 -19.74
N GLY A 652 -12.81 -5.59 -20.24
CA GLY A 652 -13.06 -4.20 -19.94
C GLY A 652 -13.42 -3.39 -21.17
N LEU A 653 -14.33 -2.44 -20.98
CA LEU A 653 -14.73 -1.46 -21.99
C LEU A 653 -14.66 -0.07 -21.35
N ALA A 654 -13.90 0.83 -21.93
CA ALA A 654 -13.88 2.25 -21.52
C ALA A 654 -14.31 3.10 -22.70
N MET A 655 -15.31 3.95 -22.47
CA MET A 655 -15.85 4.87 -23.47
C MET A 655 -15.75 6.30 -22.96
N ARG A 656 -15.20 7.17 -23.79
CA ARG A 656 -15.03 8.59 -23.49
C ARG A 656 -15.96 9.43 -24.38
N PHE A 657 -16.56 10.45 -23.80
CA PHE A 657 -17.51 11.35 -24.47
C PHE A 657 -17.06 12.79 -24.30
#